data_febbeae82fc016a03dfe6fa9b4ea57b5
#
_entry.id   febbeae82fc016a03dfe6fa9b4ea57b5
#
_cell.length_a   1.000
_cell.length_b   1.000
_cell.length_c   1.000
_cell.angle_alpha   90.00
_cell.angle_beta   90.00
_cell.angle_gamma   90.00
#
_symmetry.space_group_name_H-M   'P 1'
#
loop_
_entity.id
_entity.type
_entity.pdbx_description
1 polymer ?
#
loop_
_entity_poly.entity_id
_entity_poly.type
_entity_poly.pdbx_seq_one_letter_code
_entity_poly.pdbx_strand_id
1 'polypeptide(L)'
;GTVRDLKVTGNIDAAGTLNEIGAIVGTNYGTISGCSFSGTISGQNNVGGIAGTNEGSGMIYNCKTEGSVEGDHYVGGIVGQNVGTISYCSNTTGVNVSASEAVDNVEDLDSLTLPTASDDDDDDIPKKANTSTDVGGICGFSSGVIIGCTNWGGVGFEHVGYNIGGIVGRQSGLVSGCTNWGTASGRKDVGGICGQMEPFITLDVESGSIGAMAKELNTLHGLMDTLLNHTGSATASLAATLGVLSDSAAHATESARYVAERTTDYVDSTVSTVNEVFIRINTAEKMLAPAITEFSTAAVSLDKAINYFSKGFDYLDIVDEMTEADKTAFKDAAKDLSVSSDQLNAAMDYCAWLMKVMDNSYGTGSYDLLASRPDNWQQMSDKYGYEYNPDNLGTYEAQRDAMLKGAGDAARAIGAISGDISTMTKIINTYYLTEDSTGNTRLDYMSAAFKNAFDALKSSSGNFSTGMSYLDQVTKYLASNDPLKMPEISSDYRTAMEQMFDDLGSISAGLSRLSVETASYSAQIISDMKAVNDQFNVVMMRLCDILELALSKDKDDIIQDISEEELASTTDGKVYNCDNYGKVDGDVNVGGVAGTMGIEYDYDPESDSNIIKDATLTAKYFTKCVLVDSRNYGNATSRKNCVGAVCGYADLGVISGCEGYGTAESTAGDYVGGVVGQSKGSVRNSFAKCGLTGRNYIGGVAGYGMNVSGCNTLVNLNGSGNCVGTIAGEIDKDGSAADNYFVHETEAGIDGISYAGKAEGMSYEAFMAR
;
A
#
# COMPACT_ATOMS: atom_id res chain seq x y z
N GLY A 1 -0.39 5.49 -32.33
CA GLY A 1 -0.06 5.10 -33.72
C GLY A 1 0.05 3.61 -33.87
N THR A 2 0.38 3.13 -35.09
CA THR A 2 0.54 1.69 -35.36
C THR A 2 1.87 1.43 -36.08
N VAL A 3 2.64 0.48 -35.55
CA VAL A 3 3.85 -0.06 -36.18
C VAL A 3 3.58 -1.54 -36.49
N ARG A 4 3.79 -1.95 -37.71
CA ARG A 4 3.56 -3.36 -38.10
C ARG A 4 4.58 -3.87 -39.09
N ASP A 5 4.79 -5.19 -39.04
CA ASP A 5 5.64 -5.94 -39.97
C ASP A 5 7.06 -5.38 -40.13
N LEU A 6 7.56 -4.72 -39.06
CA LEU A 6 8.90 -4.12 -39.02
C LEU A 6 9.92 -5.14 -38.51
N LYS A 7 11.02 -5.31 -39.24
CA LYS A 7 12.16 -6.11 -38.85
C LYS A 7 13.34 -5.20 -38.49
N VAL A 8 13.82 -5.29 -37.24
CA VAL A 8 14.99 -4.56 -36.76
C VAL A 8 16.11 -5.56 -36.47
N THR A 9 17.32 -5.23 -36.89
CA THR A 9 18.52 -6.02 -36.56
C THR A 9 19.66 -5.10 -36.17
N GLY A 10 20.36 -5.42 -35.12
CA GLY A 10 21.51 -4.61 -34.63
C GLY A 10 21.67 -4.64 -33.12
N ASN A 11 22.61 -3.87 -32.65
CA ASN A 11 22.92 -3.76 -31.23
C ASN A 11 22.52 -2.36 -30.73
N ILE A 12 21.82 -2.33 -29.60
CA ILE A 12 21.44 -1.13 -28.86
C ILE A 12 22.13 -1.20 -27.52
N ASP A 13 23.14 -0.35 -27.36
CA ASP A 13 23.85 -0.21 -26.10
C ASP A 13 23.54 1.15 -25.51
N ALA A 14 22.65 1.17 -24.54
CA ALA A 14 22.25 2.37 -23.84
C ALA A 14 23.14 2.52 -22.60
N ALA A 15 24.37 2.97 -22.82
CA ALA A 15 25.34 3.16 -21.74
C ALA A 15 24.85 4.17 -20.69
N GLY A 16 25.02 3.82 -19.41
CA GLY A 16 24.68 4.68 -18.27
C GLY A 16 23.25 4.48 -17.76
N THR A 17 22.64 5.54 -17.25
CA THR A 17 21.34 5.52 -16.55
C THR A 17 20.14 5.67 -17.50
N LEU A 18 20.16 5.08 -18.70
CA LEU A 18 19.07 5.21 -19.66
C LEU A 18 17.98 4.16 -19.42
N ASN A 19 16.75 4.62 -19.42
CA ASN A 19 15.56 3.84 -19.17
C ASN A 19 14.67 3.77 -20.42
N GLU A 20 13.68 2.88 -20.41
CA GLU A 20 12.68 2.72 -21.47
C GLU A 20 13.30 2.36 -22.82
N ILE A 21 14.09 1.29 -22.85
CA ILE A 21 14.83 0.87 -24.03
C ILE A 21 14.09 -0.27 -24.74
N GLY A 22 13.77 -0.05 -26.00
CA GLY A 22 13.19 -1.08 -26.89
C GLY A 22 13.67 -0.94 -28.32
N ALA A 23 13.79 -2.05 -29.06
CA ALA A 23 14.26 -2.01 -30.44
C ALA A 23 13.31 -1.32 -31.41
N ILE A 24 12.01 -1.30 -31.10
CA ILE A 24 10.98 -0.66 -31.94
C ILE A 24 10.61 0.72 -31.36
N VAL A 25 10.32 0.77 -30.05
CA VAL A 25 9.94 2.01 -29.35
C VAL A 25 10.45 1.97 -27.92
N GLY A 26 10.73 3.14 -27.32
CA GLY A 26 10.92 3.25 -25.87
C GLY A 26 9.59 3.01 -25.17
N THR A 27 8.57 3.85 -25.43
CA THR A 27 7.23 3.75 -24.84
C THR A 27 6.14 3.57 -25.89
N ASN A 28 5.26 2.59 -25.71
CA ASN A 28 4.16 2.29 -26.62
C ASN A 28 2.79 2.65 -26.03
N TYR A 29 2.09 3.61 -26.65
CA TYR A 29 0.67 3.94 -26.41
C TYR A 29 -0.27 3.44 -27.53
N GLY A 30 0.25 2.75 -28.52
CA GLY A 30 -0.48 2.36 -29.72
C GLY A 30 -0.41 0.86 -29.97
N THR A 31 -0.36 0.48 -31.24
CA THR A 31 -0.32 -0.94 -31.63
C THR A 31 1.00 -1.28 -32.32
N ILE A 32 1.67 -2.31 -31.81
CA ILE A 32 2.85 -2.92 -32.46
C ILE A 32 2.48 -4.36 -32.83
N SER A 33 2.55 -4.73 -34.11
CA SER A 33 2.12 -6.04 -34.55
C SER A 33 3.02 -6.66 -35.62
N GLY A 34 3.27 -7.97 -35.51
CA GLY A 34 4.06 -8.70 -36.50
C GLY A 34 5.52 -8.23 -36.61
N CYS A 35 6.01 -7.49 -35.64
CA CYS A 35 7.37 -6.95 -35.64
C CYS A 35 8.38 -7.97 -35.10
N SER A 36 9.64 -7.83 -35.51
CA SER A 36 10.70 -8.68 -35.00
C SER A 36 11.99 -7.92 -34.75
N PHE A 37 12.70 -8.35 -33.72
CA PHE A 37 14.04 -7.88 -33.40
C PHE A 37 15.03 -9.06 -33.37
N SER A 38 16.25 -8.82 -33.84
CA SER A 38 17.36 -9.76 -33.74
C SER A 38 18.67 -9.00 -33.45
N GLY A 39 19.28 -9.24 -32.28
CA GLY A 39 20.50 -8.55 -31.87
C GLY A 39 20.68 -8.51 -30.36
N THR A 40 21.36 -7.48 -29.87
CA THR A 40 21.58 -7.28 -28.44
C THR A 40 21.00 -5.94 -28.00
N ILE A 41 20.39 -5.92 -26.83
CA ILE A 41 19.94 -4.69 -26.17
C ILE A 41 20.49 -4.68 -24.75
N SER A 42 21.08 -3.58 -24.35
CA SER A 42 21.46 -3.31 -22.96
C SER A 42 20.98 -1.94 -22.50
N GLY A 43 20.51 -1.86 -21.28
CA GLY A 43 20.03 -0.64 -20.64
C GLY A 43 20.01 -0.79 -19.13
N GLN A 44 19.43 0.15 -18.41
CA GLN A 44 19.31 0.05 -16.97
C GLN A 44 17.90 -0.44 -16.55
N ASN A 45 16.88 0.36 -16.78
CA ASN A 45 15.50 0.01 -16.37
C ASN A 45 14.57 0.00 -17.58
N ASN A 46 13.48 -0.77 -17.48
CA ASN A 46 12.46 -0.91 -18.50
C ASN A 46 13.09 -1.28 -19.86
N VAL A 47 13.75 -2.42 -19.90
CA VAL A 47 14.48 -2.89 -21.10
C VAL A 47 13.72 -4.04 -21.74
N GLY A 48 13.33 -3.88 -23.01
CA GLY A 48 12.59 -4.92 -23.73
C GLY A 48 13.02 -5.09 -25.20
N GLY A 49 12.94 -6.29 -25.72
CA GLY A 49 13.31 -6.60 -27.09
C GLY A 49 12.46 -5.87 -28.15
N ILE A 50 11.24 -5.47 -27.83
CA ILE A 50 10.33 -4.71 -28.70
C ILE A 50 10.10 -3.31 -28.14
N ALA A 51 9.71 -3.18 -26.87
CA ALA A 51 9.41 -1.90 -26.23
C ALA A 51 9.98 -1.88 -24.82
N GLY A 52 10.44 -0.72 -24.37
CA GLY A 52 10.80 -0.51 -22.96
C GLY A 52 9.56 -0.58 -22.09
N THR A 53 8.56 0.24 -22.40
CA THR A 53 7.27 0.29 -21.68
C THR A 53 6.10 0.14 -22.64
N ASN A 54 5.08 -0.63 -22.26
CA ASN A 54 3.80 -0.75 -22.94
C ASN A 54 2.69 -0.22 -22.04
N GLU A 55 2.19 0.97 -22.35
CA GLU A 55 1.21 1.70 -21.57
C GLU A 55 -0.21 1.13 -21.66
N GLY A 56 -1.15 1.54 -20.82
CA GLY A 56 -2.49 0.95 -20.69
C GLY A 56 -3.31 0.87 -22.00
N SER A 57 -3.12 1.81 -22.92
CA SER A 57 -3.70 1.73 -24.28
C SER A 57 -2.83 0.98 -25.29
N GLY A 58 -1.64 0.55 -24.89
CA GLY A 58 -0.67 -0.12 -25.74
C GLY A 58 -1.03 -1.57 -26.01
N MET A 59 -0.84 -1.98 -27.25
CA MET A 59 -1.05 -3.38 -27.69
C MET A 59 0.18 -3.87 -28.45
N ILE A 60 0.76 -4.99 -27.99
CA ILE A 60 1.86 -5.68 -28.69
C ILE A 60 1.40 -7.09 -29.04
N TYR A 61 1.35 -7.38 -30.34
CA TYR A 61 0.74 -8.60 -30.84
C TYR A 61 1.63 -9.30 -31.87
N ASN A 62 1.78 -10.64 -31.72
CA ASN A 62 2.52 -11.50 -32.66
C ASN A 62 3.93 -10.98 -32.99
N CYS A 63 4.65 -10.44 -32.00
CA CYS A 63 6.03 -9.98 -32.15
C CYS A 63 7.02 -11.06 -31.74
N LYS A 64 8.26 -10.98 -32.26
CA LYS A 64 9.30 -11.98 -32.00
C LYS A 64 10.63 -11.33 -31.70
N THR A 65 11.39 -11.95 -30.80
CA THR A 65 12.73 -11.49 -30.43
C THR A 65 13.74 -12.63 -30.44
N GLU A 66 14.97 -12.31 -30.84
CA GLU A 66 16.10 -13.24 -30.93
C GLU A 66 17.41 -12.50 -30.55
N GLY A 67 18.27 -13.11 -29.75
CA GLY A 67 19.55 -12.54 -29.33
C GLY A 67 19.72 -12.44 -27.85
N SER A 68 19.97 -11.22 -27.30
CA SER A 68 20.18 -10.97 -25.88
C SER A 68 19.51 -9.65 -25.43
N VAL A 69 18.93 -9.65 -24.26
CA VAL A 69 18.40 -8.45 -23.57
C VAL A 69 18.98 -8.40 -22.16
N GLU A 70 19.60 -7.29 -21.78
CA GLU A 70 20.27 -7.12 -20.49
C GLU A 70 19.88 -5.80 -19.83
N GLY A 71 19.70 -5.81 -18.50
CA GLY A 71 19.36 -4.64 -17.71
C GLY A 71 19.32 -4.92 -16.21
N ASP A 72 19.07 -3.88 -15.42
CA ASP A 72 19.01 -3.99 -13.95
C ASP A 72 17.58 -4.30 -13.47
N HIS A 73 16.59 -3.49 -13.86
CA HIS A 73 15.21 -3.62 -13.42
C HIS A 73 14.22 -3.64 -14.57
N TYR A 74 13.15 -4.44 -14.42
CA TYR A 74 12.08 -4.56 -15.42
C TYR A 74 12.61 -4.95 -16.80
N VAL A 75 13.22 -6.12 -16.85
CA VAL A 75 13.87 -6.60 -18.07
C VAL A 75 13.05 -7.73 -18.70
N GLY A 76 12.64 -7.56 -19.94
CA GLY A 76 11.83 -8.55 -20.63
C GLY A 76 12.27 -8.84 -22.06
N GLY A 77 12.15 -10.09 -22.48
CA GLY A 77 12.50 -10.48 -23.86
C GLY A 77 11.66 -9.74 -24.91
N ILE A 78 10.45 -9.30 -24.58
CA ILE A 78 9.56 -8.50 -25.45
C ILE A 78 9.41 -7.09 -24.90
N VAL A 79 9.05 -6.93 -23.62
CA VAL A 79 8.73 -5.64 -23.00
C VAL A 79 9.35 -5.57 -21.61
N GLY A 80 9.94 -4.42 -21.24
CA GLY A 80 10.42 -4.20 -19.88
C GLY A 80 9.26 -4.11 -18.89
N GLN A 81 8.36 -3.14 -19.07
CA GLN A 81 7.18 -2.91 -18.23
C GLN A 81 5.90 -2.90 -19.05
N ASN A 82 4.85 -3.60 -18.60
CA ASN A 82 3.57 -3.69 -19.28
C ASN A 82 2.38 -3.32 -18.39
N VAL A 83 1.64 -2.31 -18.81
CA VAL A 83 0.31 -1.94 -18.28
C VAL A 83 -0.81 -2.26 -19.28
N GLY A 84 -0.45 -2.38 -20.56
CA GLY A 84 -1.37 -2.68 -21.66
C GLY A 84 -1.53 -4.18 -21.94
N THR A 85 -1.58 -4.55 -23.20
CA THR A 85 -1.78 -5.95 -23.62
C THR A 85 -0.62 -6.47 -24.47
N ILE A 86 -0.07 -7.60 -24.08
CA ILE A 86 0.89 -8.39 -24.86
C ILE A 86 0.24 -9.72 -25.23
N SER A 87 0.19 -10.07 -26.52
CA SER A 87 -0.45 -11.30 -26.93
C SER A 87 0.26 -12.01 -28.07
N TYR A 88 0.32 -13.34 -27.97
CA TYR A 88 0.87 -14.25 -28.97
C TYR A 88 2.30 -13.90 -29.42
N CYS A 89 3.09 -13.30 -28.52
CA CYS A 89 4.50 -12.99 -28.77
C CYS A 89 5.39 -14.19 -28.45
N SER A 90 6.54 -14.24 -29.10
CA SER A 90 7.51 -15.33 -28.92
C SER A 90 8.91 -14.76 -28.64
N ASN A 91 9.51 -15.19 -27.55
CA ASN A 91 10.89 -14.86 -27.20
C ASN A 91 11.82 -16.05 -27.39
N THR A 92 12.95 -15.81 -28.05
CA THR A 92 14.10 -16.73 -28.10
C THR A 92 15.40 -16.05 -27.63
N THR A 93 15.32 -14.81 -27.12
CA THR A 93 16.48 -14.11 -26.54
C THR A 93 16.85 -14.71 -25.20
N GLY A 94 18.13 -14.68 -24.88
CA GLY A 94 18.59 -14.76 -23.48
C GLY A 94 18.28 -13.44 -22.78
N VAL A 95 17.68 -13.49 -21.61
CA VAL A 95 17.35 -12.30 -20.79
C VAL A 95 18.15 -12.36 -19.50
N ASN A 96 19.11 -11.44 -19.33
CA ASN A 96 20.03 -11.42 -18.17
C ASN A 96 20.74 -12.78 -17.94
N VAL A 97 21.14 -13.46 -18.98
CA VAL A 97 21.78 -14.78 -18.88
C VAL A 97 23.29 -14.73 -18.68
N SER A 98 23.89 -13.56 -18.68
CA SER A 98 25.31 -13.34 -18.43
C SER A 98 25.53 -12.66 -17.06
N ALA A 99 26.53 -13.14 -16.32
CA ALA A 99 26.93 -12.49 -15.09
C ALA A 99 27.67 -11.18 -15.42
N SER A 100 27.26 -10.06 -14.88
CA SER A 100 28.11 -8.87 -14.80
C SER A 100 29.23 -9.11 -13.80
N GLU A 101 30.37 -8.39 -13.92
CA GLU A 101 31.60 -8.56 -13.10
C GLU A 101 31.37 -8.53 -11.56
N ALA A 102 30.16 -8.22 -11.09
CA ALA A 102 29.80 -8.21 -9.67
C ALA A 102 29.63 -9.62 -9.06
N VAL A 103 29.68 -10.69 -9.83
CA VAL A 103 29.37 -12.07 -9.39
C VAL A 103 30.56 -12.76 -8.69
N ASP A 104 31.77 -12.22 -8.74
CA ASP A 104 32.96 -12.84 -8.15
C ASP A 104 32.93 -13.01 -6.61
N ASN A 105 31.83 -12.57 -5.94
CA ASN A 105 31.66 -12.67 -4.48
C ASN A 105 30.48 -13.53 -4.04
N VAL A 106 29.91 -14.35 -4.91
CA VAL A 106 28.74 -15.19 -4.60
C VAL A 106 29.04 -16.35 -3.63
N GLU A 107 30.34 -16.67 -3.41
CA GLU A 107 30.75 -17.74 -2.48
C GLU A 107 30.46 -17.43 -1.01
N ASP A 108 30.16 -16.17 -0.65
CA ASP A 108 29.96 -15.71 0.74
C ASP A 108 28.49 -15.38 1.10
N LEU A 109 27.54 -16.00 0.42
CA LEU A 109 26.10 -15.79 0.61
C LEU A 109 25.59 -16.13 2.03
N ASP A 110 26.32 -16.93 2.78
CA ASP A 110 25.97 -17.25 4.18
C ASP A 110 26.34 -16.11 5.17
N SER A 111 27.07 -15.08 4.70
CA SER A 111 27.54 -13.94 5.50
C SER A 111 26.76 -12.64 5.25
N LEU A 112 25.80 -12.61 4.33
CA LEU A 112 24.88 -11.48 4.16
C LEU A 112 23.86 -11.47 5.31
N THR A 113 24.30 -11.03 6.48
CA THR A 113 23.41 -10.58 7.53
C THR A 113 23.00 -9.16 7.22
N LEU A 114 21.68 -8.94 7.16
CA LEU A 114 21.13 -7.57 7.14
C LEU A 114 21.73 -6.77 8.31
N PRO A 115 22.08 -5.50 8.13
CA PRO A 115 22.54 -4.67 9.23
C PRO A 115 21.39 -4.58 10.26
N THR A 116 21.50 -5.34 11.33
CA THR A 116 20.71 -5.07 12.53
C THR A 116 21.18 -3.74 13.08
N ALA A 117 20.25 -2.84 13.38
CA ALA A 117 20.51 -1.49 13.87
C ALA A 117 21.09 -1.50 15.30
N SER A 118 22.24 -2.13 15.48
CA SER A 118 23.04 -2.09 16.71
C SER A 118 24.41 -2.64 16.37
N ASP A 119 25.30 -1.79 15.86
CA ASP A 119 26.71 -1.82 16.22
C ASP A 119 27.43 -0.67 15.52
N ASP A 120 27.94 0.22 16.35
CA ASP A 120 28.86 1.32 16.00
C ASP A 120 30.21 0.72 15.61
N ASP A 121 30.41 0.29 14.37
CA ASP A 121 31.73 0.10 13.81
C ASP A 121 31.72 0.49 12.32
N ASP A 122 32.50 1.50 12.02
CA ASP A 122 32.53 2.35 10.81
C ASP A 122 33.19 1.70 9.57
N ASP A 123 33.33 0.38 9.43
CA ASP A 123 34.17 -0.22 8.36
C ASP A 123 33.47 -1.29 7.48
N ASP A 124 32.18 -1.62 7.67
CA ASP A 124 31.47 -2.54 6.79
C ASP A 124 30.37 -1.82 6.00
N ILE A 125 30.77 -1.19 4.89
CA ILE A 125 29.82 -0.83 3.82
C ILE A 125 29.21 -2.15 3.32
N PRO A 126 27.86 -2.37 3.43
CA PRO A 126 27.24 -3.57 2.90
C PRO A 126 27.63 -3.71 1.43
N LYS A 127 28.20 -4.84 1.05
CA LYS A 127 28.44 -5.13 -0.36
C LYS A 127 27.10 -5.01 -1.07
N LYS A 128 27.02 -4.13 -2.07
CA LYS A 128 25.80 -3.81 -2.82
C LYS A 128 25.17 -5.12 -3.29
N ALA A 129 23.93 -5.39 -2.85
CA ALA A 129 23.18 -6.51 -3.37
C ALA A 129 23.06 -6.36 -4.90
N ASN A 130 23.00 -7.47 -5.63
CA ASN A 130 22.82 -7.40 -7.07
C ASN A 130 21.52 -6.65 -7.38
N THR A 131 21.55 -5.69 -8.27
CA THR A 131 20.43 -4.83 -8.62
C THR A 131 19.45 -5.46 -9.62
N SER A 132 19.71 -6.68 -10.12
CA SER A 132 18.85 -7.33 -11.12
C SER A 132 17.56 -7.80 -10.48
N THR A 133 16.43 -7.15 -10.81
CA THR A 133 15.09 -7.51 -10.35
C THR A 133 14.09 -7.48 -11.48
N ASP A 134 13.01 -8.26 -11.33
CA ASP A 134 11.87 -8.28 -12.26
C ASP A 134 12.29 -8.62 -13.69
N VAL A 135 12.80 -9.83 -13.86
CA VAL A 135 13.33 -10.33 -15.13
C VAL A 135 12.42 -11.42 -15.69
N GLY A 136 11.90 -11.22 -16.88
CA GLY A 136 11.00 -12.18 -17.50
C GLY A 136 11.29 -12.49 -18.97
N GLY A 137 10.99 -13.70 -19.40
CA GLY A 137 11.21 -14.11 -20.79
C GLY A 137 10.36 -13.32 -21.78
N ILE A 138 9.20 -12.84 -21.37
CA ILE A 138 8.32 -11.97 -22.17
C ILE A 138 8.33 -10.56 -21.59
N CYS A 139 8.13 -10.40 -20.28
CA CYS A 139 7.98 -9.09 -19.67
C CYS A 139 8.66 -9.07 -18.30
N GLY A 140 9.36 -7.97 -17.96
CA GLY A 140 9.97 -7.80 -16.65
C GLY A 140 8.87 -7.65 -15.58
N PHE A 141 8.06 -6.62 -15.67
CA PHE A 141 6.92 -6.36 -14.80
C PHE A 141 5.62 -6.18 -15.59
N SER A 142 4.51 -6.74 -15.10
CA SER A 142 3.20 -6.57 -15.73
C SER A 142 2.07 -6.38 -14.73
N SER A 143 1.41 -5.22 -14.78
CA SER A 143 0.07 -5.00 -14.21
C SER A 143 -1.04 -5.12 -15.25
N GLY A 144 -0.69 -5.28 -16.52
CA GLY A 144 -1.61 -5.45 -17.64
C GLY A 144 -1.86 -6.92 -17.97
N VAL A 145 -2.06 -7.21 -19.24
CA VAL A 145 -2.51 -8.51 -19.74
C VAL A 145 -1.44 -9.16 -20.62
N ILE A 146 -1.08 -10.42 -20.34
CA ILE A 146 -0.20 -11.25 -21.14
C ILE A 146 -0.94 -12.53 -21.53
N ILE A 147 -1.18 -12.76 -22.83
CA ILE A 147 -1.96 -13.91 -23.30
C ILE A 147 -1.23 -14.68 -24.40
N GLY A 148 -1.18 -15.99 -24.27
CA GLY A 148 -0.76 -16.91 -25.34
C GLY A 148 0.69 -16.73 -25.81
N CYS A 149 1.55 -16.17 -24.95
CA CYS A 149 2.95 -15.92 -25.27
C CYS A 149 3.82 -17.15 -25.00
N THR A 150 4.91 -17.27 -25.70
CA THR A 150 5.84 -18.41 -25.57
C THR A 150 7.26 -17.91 -25.37
N ASN A 151 7.93 -18.44 -24.36
CA ASN A 151 9.35 -18.22 -24.12
C ASN A 151 10.17 -19.50 -24.39
N TRP A 152 11.24 -19.37 -25.17
CA TRP A 152 12.24 -20.41 -25.44
C TRP A 152 13.62 -20.04 -24.94
N GLY A 153 13.85 -18.76 -24.63
CA GLY A 153 15.12 -18.24 -24.18
C GLY A 153 15.36 -18.52 -22.70
N GLY A 154 16.63 -18.60 -22.29
CA GLY A 154 16.99 -18.62 -20.88
C GLY A 154 16.68 -17.27 -20.21
N VAL A 155 16.33 -17.28 -18.93
CA VAL A 155 16.01 -16.09 -18.14
C VAL A 155 16.77 -16.13 -16.85
N GLY A 156 17.50 -15.03 -16.54
CA GLY A 156 18.26 -14.87 -15.32
C GLY A 156 19.56 -15.70 -15.28
N PHE A 157 20.29 -15.55 -14.20
CA PHE A 157 21.58 -16.20 -13.96
C PHE A 157 21.58 -16.90 -12.59
N GLU A 158 22.30 -18.00 -12.45
CA GLU A 158 22.39 -18.78 -11.22
C GLU A 158 22.83 -17.90 -10.04
N HIS A 159 22.11 -17.96 -8.93
CA HIS A 159 22.35 -17.25 -7.67
C HIS A 159 22.28 -15.71 -7.74
N VAL A 160 21.75 -15.15 -8.82
CA VAL A 160 21.70 -13.70 -9.06
C VAL A 160 20.30 -13.28 -9.49
N GLY A 161 19.83 -12.17 -8.92
CA GLY A 161 18.57 -11.55 -9.29
C GLY A 161 17.36 -12.07 -8.53
N TYR A 162 16.35 -11.25 -8.51
CA TYR A 162 15.09 -11.42 -7.79
C TYR A 162 13.94 -11.34 -8.75
N ASN A 163 12.83 -12.05 -8.44
CA ASN A 163 11.63 -12.05 -9.27
C ASN A 163 11.93 -12.48 -10.72
N ILE A 164 12.44 -13.68 -10.86
CA ILE A 164 12.83 -14.22 -12.17
C ILE A 164 11.76 -15.17 -12.68
N GLY A 165 11.14 -14.84 -13.81
CA GLY A 165 10.08 -15.65 -14.39
C GLY A 165 10.29 -16.04 -15.85
N GLY A 166 10.00 -17.28 -16.20
CA GLY A 166 10.11 -17.74 -17.59
C GLY A 166 9.23 -16.96 -18.56
N ILE A 167 8.13 -16.38 -18.11
CA ILE A 167 7.25 -15.48 -18.87
C ILE A 167 7.33 -14.06 -18.31
N VAL A 168 7.10 -13.87 -17.01
CA VAL A 168 7.08 -12.54 -16.39
C VAL A 168 7.84 -12.57 -15.07
N GLY A 169 8.69 -11.57 -14.84
CA GLY A 169 9.43 -11.44 -13.58
C GLY A 169 8.47 -11.23 -12.42
N ARG A 170 7.72 -10.14 -12.45
CA ARG A 170 6.69 -9.81 -11.46
C ARG A 170 5.37 -9.42 -12.14
N GLN A 171 4.23 -9.82 -11.55
CA GLN A 171 2.93 -9.51 -12.12
C GLN A 171 1.83 -9.29 -11.07
N SER A 172 0.89 -8.38 -11.36
CA SER A 172 -0.36 -8.16 -10.62
C SER A 172 -1.61 -8.13 -11.52
N GLY A 173 -1.41 -8.22 -12.83
CA GLY A 173 -2.49 -8.28 -13.83
C GLY A 173 -2.91 -9.72 -14.17
N LEU A 174 -3.05 -10.01 -15.47
CA LEU A 174 -3.43 -11.32 -16.01
C LEU A 174 -2.31 -11.94 -16.85
N VAL A 175 -1.92 -13.15 -16.50
CA VAL A 175 -1.09 -14.01 -17.37
C VAL A 175 -1.87 -15.28 -17.70
N SER A 176 -2.17 -15.51 -18.98
CA SER A 176 -3.04 -16.60 -19.39
C SER A 176 -2.55 -17.33 -20.65
N GLY A 177 -2.63 -18.66 -20.62
CA GLY A 177 -2.33 -19.51 -21.78
C GLY A 177 -0.89 -19.42 -22.28
N CYS A 178 0.04 -19.03 -21.41
CA CYS A 178 1.44 -18.85 -21.76
C CYS A 178 2.24 -20.15 -21.55
N THR A 179 3.31 -20.32 -22.33
CA THR A 179 4.17 -21.51 -22.27
C THR A 179 5.63 -21.13 -22.14
N ASN A 180 6.33 -21.69 -21.15
CA ASN A 180 7.76 -21.55 -21.00
C ASN A 180 8.49 -22.85 -21.32
N TRP A 181 9.49 -22.79 -22.20
CA TRP A 181 10.43 -23.85 -22.52
C TRP A 181 11.86 -23.51 -22.06
N GLY A 182 12.13 -22.24 -21.81
CA GLY A 182 13.44 -21.74 -21.37
C GLY A 182 13.72 -22.07 -19.91
N THR A 183 14.99 -22.04 -19.53
CA THR A 183 15.37 -22.14 -18.12
C THR A 183 15.10 -20.81 -17.42
N ALA A 184 14.68 -20.85 -16.15
CA ALA A 184 14.63 -19.69 -15.27
C ALA A 184 15.60 -19.92 -14.11
N SER A 185 16.56 -18.99 -13.92
CA SER A 185 17.57 -19.10 -12.88
C SER A 185 17.72 -17.78 -12.12
N GLY A 186 17.87 -17.84 -10.80
CA GLY A 186 17.96 -16.63 -9.98
C GLY A 186 18.35 -16.93 -8.55
N ARG A 187 18.34 -15.89 -7.71
CA ARG A 187 18.57 -16.00 -6.29
C ARG A 187 17.28 -16.31 -5.53
N LYS A 188 16.26 -15.47 -5.65
CA LYS A 188 15.03 -15.61 -4.90
C LYS A 188 13.81 -15.27 -5.78
N ASP A 189 12.67 -15.90 -5.47
CA ASP A 189 11.41 -15.75 -6.18
C ASP A 189 11.54 -16.12 -7.66
N VAL A 190 11.90 -17.39 -7.89
CA VAL A 190 12.15 -17.91 -9.23
C VAL A 190 11.02 -18.84 -9.66
N GLY A 191 10.36 -18.50 -10.77
CA GLY A 191 9.23 -19.27 -11.30
C GLY A 191 9.34 -19.59 -12.77
N GLY A 192 8.82 -20.76 -13.17
CA GLY A 192 8.81 -21.16 -14.58
C GLY A 192 7.91 -20.30 -15.45
N ILE A 193 6.89 -19.66 -14.87
CA ILE A 193 6.01 -18.69 -15.53
C ILE A 193 6.21 -17.31 -14.92
N CYS A 194 6.06 -17.18 -13.61
CA CYS A 194 6.10 -15.91 -12.89
C CYS A 194 7.08 -16.01 -11.71
N GLY A 195 8.01 -15.06 -11.58
CA GLY A 195 8.87 -14.97 -10.40
C GLY A 195 8.05 -14.61 -9.16
N GLN A 196 7.43 -13.45 -9.19
CA GLN A 196 6.59 -12.91 -8.13
C GLN A 196 5.16 -12.64 -8.63
N MET A 197 4.19 -13.25 -8.02
CA MET A 197 2.77 -12.93 -8.19
C MET A 197 2.34 -11.97 -7.09
N GLU A 198 2.26 -10.69 -7.41
CA GLU A 198 1.68 -9.71 -6.51
C GLU A 198 0.15 -9.79 -6.51
N PRO A 199 -0.50 -9.60 -5.37
CA PRO A 199 -1.94 -9.48 -5.35
C PRO A 199 -2.38 -8.24 -6.13
N PHE A 200 -3.45 -8.36 -6.90
CA PHE A 200 -4.18 -7.19 -7.36
C PHE A 200 -4.90 -6.56 -6.17
N ILE A 201 -4.65 -5.29 -5.93
CA ILE A 201 -5.16 -4.57 -4.77
C ILE A 201 -6.24 -3.59 -5.22
N THR A 202 -7.44 -3.71 -4.64
CA THR A 202 -8.53 -2.76 -4.83
C THR A 202 -8.86 -2.05 -3.53
N LEU A 203 -9.17 -0.77 -3.64
CA LEU A 203 -9.65 0.03 -2.53
C LEU A 203 -11.18 -0.04 -2.46
N ASP A 204 -11.72 -0.31 -1.29
CA ASP A 204 -13.14 -0.11 -1.04
C ASP A 204 -13.41 1.39 -0.84
N VAL A 205 -13.64 2.09 -1.95
CA VAL A 205 -13.86 3.54 -1.95
C VAL A 205 -15.29 3.89 -1.54
N GLU A 206 -16.27 3.02 -1.78
CA GLU A 206 -17.68 3.29 -1.47
C GLU A 206 -18.02 3.11 0.02
N SER A 207 -17.45 2.11 0.66
CA SER A 207 -17.59 1.88 2.10
C SER A 207 -16.39 2.37 2.90
N GLY A 208 -15.32 2.77 2.22
CA GLY A 208 -14.10 3.28 2.84
C GLY A 208 -14.31 4.62 3.54
N SER A 209 -13.46 4.90 4.51
CA SER A 209 -13.53 6.10 5.37
C SER A 209 -13.54 7.40 4.56
N ILE A 210 -12.83 7.47 3.42
CA ILE A 210 -12.78 8.64 2.53
C ILE A 210 -14.13 8.84 1.80
N GLY A 211 -14.71 7.77 1.26
CA GLY A 211 -16.03 7.83 0.61
C GLY A 211 -17.13 8.17 1.60
N ALA A 212 -17.08 7.60 2.81
CA ALA A 212 -17.99 7.95 3.90
C ALA A 212 -17.85 9.43 4.29
N MET A 213 -16.62 9.95 4.38
CA MET A 213 -16.37 11.37 4.67
C MET A 213 -16.91 12.29 3.57
N ALA A 214 -16.74 11.95 2.29
CA ALA A 214 -17.31 12.71 1.17
C ALA A 214 -18.83 12.79 1.25
N LYS A 215 -19.50 11.71 1.66
CA LYS A 215 -20.97 11.69 1.88
C LYS A 215 -21.37 12.58 3.04
N GLU A 216 -20.65 12.54 4.14
CA GLU A 216 -20.96 13.39 5.32
C GLU A 216 -20.69 14.87 5.02
N LEU A 217 -19.65 15.21 4.25
CA LEU A 217 -19.38 16.57 3.77
C LEU A 217 -20.51 17.08 2.86
N ASN A 218 -21.05 16.24 1.99
CA ASN A 218 -22.18 16.60 1.15
C ASN A 218 -23.46 16.85 1.98
N THR A 219 -23.66 16.09 3.04
CA THR A 219 -24.76 16.32 4.00
C THR A 219 -24.57 17.64 4.74
N LEU A 220 -23.35 17.96 5.17
CA LEU A 220 -22.98 19.22 5.80
C LEU A 220 -23.25 20.40 4.88
N HIS A 221 -22.87 20.30 3.59
CA HIS A 221 -23.17 21.30 2.58
C HIS A 221 -24.68 21.56 2.44
N GLY A 222 -25.51 20.52 2.33
CA GLY A 222 -26.96 20.64 2.25
C GLY A 222 -27.59 21.28 3.49
N LEU A 223 -27.06 21.03 4.68
CA LEU A 223 -27.50 21.69 5.92
C LEU A 223 -27.10 23.18 5.96
N MET A 224 -25.91 23.52 5.44
CA MET A 224 -25.48 24.92 5.32
C MET A 224 -26.35 25.70 4.35
N ASP A 225 -26.72 25.09 3.21
CA ASP A 225 -27.67 25.71 2.27
C ASP A 225 -29.03 25.91 2.88
N THR A 226 -29.54 24.97 3.71
CA THR A 226 -30.77 25.09 4.43
C THR A 226 -30.74 26.26 5.41
N LEU A 227 -29.66 26.35 6.19
CA LEU A 227 -29.41 27.45 7.10
C LEU A 227 -29.32 28.81 6.36
N LEU A 228 -28.63 28.85 5.21
CA LEU A 228 -28.54 30.03 4.36
C LEU A 228 -29.92 30.49 3.87
N ASN A 229 -30.78 29.55 3.47
CA ASN A 229 -32.13 29.84 2.99
C ASN A 229 -33.04 30.38 4.11
N HIS A 230 -32.93 29.87 5.32
CA HIS A 230 -33.72 30.35 6.49
C HIS A 230 -33.18 31.69 7.02
N THR A 231 -31.91 32.02 6.76
CA THR A 231 -31.27 33.29 7.14
C THR A 231 -31.52 34.43 6.17
N GLY A 232 -32.17 34.23 5.04
CA GLY A 232 -32.33 35.19 3.93
C GLY A 232 -32.88 36.59 4.28
N SER A 233 -33.16 36.88 5.56
CA SER A 233 -33.49 38.21 6.07
C SER A 233 -32.59 38.67 7.23
N ALA A 234 -31.55 37.89 7.57
CA ALA A 234 -30.61 38.24 8.63
C ALA A 234 -29.45 39.14 8.10
N THR A 235 -28.68 39.72 8.98
CA THR A 235 -27.65 40.70 8.63
C THR A 235 -26.69 40.22 7.54
N ALA A 236 -26.23 41.12 6.69
CA ALA A 236 -25.30 40.82 5.57
C ALA A 236 -24.00 40.09 6.00
N SER A 237 -23.58 40.28 7.24
CA SER A 237 -22.40 39.60 7.81
C SER A 237 -22.63 38.10 7.97
N LEU A 238 -23.79 37.70 8.47
CA LEU A 238 -24.14 36.28 8.65
C LEU A 238 -24.29 35.55 7.33
N ALA A 239 -24.96 36.20 6.35
CA ALA A 239 -25.12 35.63 5.00
C ALA A 239 -23.76 35.44 4.32
N ALA A 240 -22.80 36.35 4.52
CA ALA A 240 -21.45 36.22 4.00
C ALA A 240 -20.66 35.05 4.65
N THR A 241 -20.77 34.90 5.99
CA THR A 241 -20.11 33.80 6.71
C THR A 241 -20.68 32.44 6.31
N LEU A 242 -22.02 32.36 6.18
CA LEU A 242 -22.70 31.14 5.72
C LEU A 242 -22.39 30.78 4.27
N GLY A 243 -22.23 31.81 3.40
CA GLY A 243 -21.80 31.60 2.01
C GLY A 243 -20.43 30.96 1.94
N VAL A 244 -19.45 31.50 2.69
CA VAL A 244 -18.11 30.90 2.75
C VAL A 244 -18.14 29.48 3.29
N LEU A 245 -18.96 29.20 4.32
CA LEU A 245 -19.11 27.85 4.89
C LEU A 245 -19.68 26.86 3.88
N SER A 246 -20.74 27.27 3.16
CA SER A 246 -21.37 26.45 2.11
C SER A 246 -20.39 26.17 0.97
N ASP A 247 -19.67 27.20 0.49
CA ASP A 247 -18.66 27.06 -0.57
C ASP A 247 -17.55 26.10 -0.13
N SER A 248 -17.01 26.28 1.09
CA SER A 248 -15.97 25.40 1.62
C SER A 248 -16.45 23.95 1.77
N ALA A 249 -17.69 23.71 2.20
CA ALA A 249 -18.24 22.36 2.29
C ALA A 249 -18.45 21.72 0.91
N ALA A 250 -18.87 22.51 -0.09
CA ALA A 250 -18.99 22.04 -1.47
C ALA A 250 -17.61 21.65 -2.06
N HIS A 251 -16.59 22.52 -1.87
CA HIS A 251 -15.23 22.25 -2.33
C HIS A 251 -14.63 21.04 -1.62
N ALA A 252 -14.76 20.94 -0.30
CA ALA A 252 -14.30 19.76 0.45
C ALA A 252 -14.97 18.47 -0.03
N THR A 253 -16.27 18.51 -0.36
CA THR A 253 -16.99 17.36 -0.92
C THR A 253 -16.44 16.97 -2.29
N GLU A 254 -16.18 17.94 -3.16
CA GLU A 254 -15.63 17.69 -4.50
C GLU A 254 -14.19 17.15 -4.42
N SER A 255 -13.38 17.72 -3.55
CA SER A 255 -12.02 17.25 -3.28
C SER A 255 -12.01 15.83 -2.72
N ALA A 256 -12.87 15.51 -1.74
CA ALA A 256 -12.99 14.17 -1.20
C ALA A 256 -13.49 13.14 -2.24
N ARG A 257 -14.46 13.53 -3.09
CA ARG A 257 -14.92 12.69 -4.20
C ARG A 257 -13.83 12.45 -5.21
N TYR A 258 -13.09 13.48 -5.59
CA TYR A 258 -11.96 13.37 -6.52
C TYR A 258 -10.86 12.45 -5.97
N VAL A 259 -10.51 12.60 -4.70
CA VAL A 259 -9.56 11.73 -4.00
C VAL A 259 -10.05 10.28 -4.02
N ALA A 260 -11.34 10.05 -3.72
CA ALA A 260 -11.93 8.72 -3.74
C ALA A 260 -11.91 8.08 -5.14
N GLU A 261 -12.35 8.82 -6.18
CA GLU A 261 -12.36 8.34 -7.57
C GLU A 261 -10.94 8.07 -8.10
N ARG A 262 -9.99 9.00 -7.83
CA ARG A 262 -8.59 8.85 -8.29
C ARG A 262 -7.78 7.85 -7.51
N THR A 263 -8.18 7.55 -6.28
CA THR A 263 -7.56 6.45 -5.54
C THR A 263 -7.81 5.13 -6.27
N THR A 264 -8.98 4.94 -6.86
CA THR A 264 -9.29 3.77 -7.68
C THR A 264 -8.46 3.73 -8.97
N ASP A 265 -8.43 4.83 -9.73
CA ASP A 265 -7.62 4.96 -10.96
C ASP A 265 -6.11 4.79 -10.69
N TYR A 266 -5.68 5.25 -9.51
CA TYR A 266 -4.28 5.21 -9.07
C TYR A 266 -3.85 3.79 -8.71
N VAL A 267 -4.73 2.99 -8.12
CA VAL A 267 -4.48 1.57 -7.84
C VAL A 267 -4.27 0.81 -9.15
N ASP A 268 -5.10 1.06 -10.16
CA ASP A 268 -5.00 0.37 -11.46
C ASP A 268 -3.71 0.70 -12.22
N SER A 269 -3.17 1.92 -12.06
CA SER A 269 -1.97 2.38 -12.77
C SER A 269 -0.68 2.33 -11.96
N THR A 270 -0.75 2.09 -10.66
CA THR A 270 0.35 2.39 -9.74
C THR A 270 0.62 1.33 -8.68
N VAL A 271 0.01 0.13 -8.76
CA VAL A 271 0.27 -0.95 -7.77
C VAL A 271 1.76 -1.24 -7.68
N SER A 272 2.48 -1.25 -8.81
CA SER A 272 3.93 -1.40 -8.81
C SER A 272 4.67 -0.24 -8.14
N THR A 273 4.19 0.96 -8.31
CA THR A 273 4.87 2.15 -7.81
C THR A 273 4.48 2.44 -6.34
N VAL A 274 3.28 2.07 -5.91
CA VAL A 274 2.88 2.09 -4.49
C VAL A 274 3.66 1.03 -3.72
N ASN A 275 3.89 -0.14 -4.30
CA ASN A 275 4.75 -1.15 -3.71
C ASN A 275 6.18 -0.61 -3.52
N GLU A 276 6.76 0.05 -4.50
CA GLU A 276 8.10 0.66 -4.35
C GLU A 276 8.16 1.73 -3.24
N VAL A 277 7.08 2.48 -3.02
CA VAL A 277 6.95 3.41 -1.89
C VAL A 277 6.76 2.67 -0.57
N PHE A 278 5.87 1.68 -0.54
CA PHE A 278 5.64 0.87 0.64
C PHE A 278 6.89 0.11 1.07
N ILE A 279 7.68 -0.29 0.16
CA ILE A 279 8.89 -1.07 0.34
C ILE A 279 9.98 -0.33 1.10
N ARG A 280 10.25 0.92 0.79
CA ARG A 280 11.19 1.74 1.57
C ARG A 280 10.64 2.14 2.94
N ILE A 281 9.33 2.11 3.08
CA ILE A 281 8.64 2.38 4.35
C ILE A 281 8.94 1.31 5.41
N ASN A 282 9.26 0.09 5.04
CA ASN A 282 9.31 -1.03 5.99
C ASN A 282 10.54 -1.05 6.93
N THR A 283 11.71 -0.71 6.45
CA THR A 283 12.86 -0.53 7.37
C THR A 283 12.67 0.75 8.18
N ALA A 284 12.14 1.80 7.54
CA ALA A 284 11.66 2.98 8.22
C ALA A 284 10.55 2.63 9.23
N GLU A 285 9.77 1.60 9.05
CA GLU A 285 8.65 1.22 9.89
C GLU A 285 9.07 0.61 11.23
N LYS A 286 10.08 -0.23 11.28
CA LYS A 286 10.65 -0.66 12.57
C LYS A 286 11.14 0.54 13.38
N MET A 287 11.62 1.57 12.69
CA MET A 287 11.98 2.86 13.28
C MET A 287 10.77 3.76 13.52
N LEU A 288 9.64 3.56 12.79
CA LEU A 288 8.38 4.27 12.93
C LEU A 288 7.48 3.71 14.04
N ALA A 289 7.64 2.47 14.46
CA ALA A 289 6.76 1.84 15.44
C ALA A 289 6.53 2.68 16.72
N PRO A 290 7.54 3.35 17.30
CA PRO A 290 7.32 4.30 18.39
C PRO A 290 6.49 5.53 17.96
N ALA A 291 6.73 6.08 16.75
CA ALA A 291 5.97 7.22 16.24
C ALA A 291 4.49 6.86 16.05
N ILE A 292 4.21 5.70 15.46
CA ILE A 292 2.87 5.17 15.27
C ILE A 292 2.13 5.01 16.60
N THR A 293 2.82 4.52 17.64
CA THR A 293 2.25 4.39 18.98
C THR A 293 1.83 5.75 19.55
N GLU A 294 2.66 6.76 19.37
CA GLU A 294 2.37 8.12 19.86
C GLU A 294 1.24 8.77 19.05
N PHE A 295 1.22 8.59 17.72
CA PHE A 295 0.14 9.08 16.88
C PHE A 295 -1.19 8.37 17.16
N SER A 296 -1.18 7.05 17.37
CA SER A 296 -2.38 6.31 17.78
C SER A 296 -2.93 6.83 19.10
N THR A 297 -2.05 7.09 20.07
CA THR A 297 -2.46 7.66 21.36
C THR A 297 -2.99 9.10 21.19
N ALA A 298 -2.40 9.87 20.28
CA ALA A 298 -2.89 11.20 19.92
C ALA A 298 -4.28 11.13 19.27
N ALA A 299 -4.52 10.20 18.33
CA ALA A 299 -5.80 10.01 17.68
C ALA A 299 -6.91 9.59 18.64
N VAL A 300 -6.64 8.64 19.55
CA VAL A 300 -7.59 8.25 20.61
C VAL A 300 -7.94 9.43 21.52
N SER A 301 -6.97 10.29 21.80
CA SER A 301 -7.20 11.49 22.60
C SER A 301 -8.02 12.53 21.84
N LEU A 302 -7.82 12.64 20.52
CA LEU A 302 -8.59 13.52 19.63
C LEU A 302 -10.04 13.05 19.49
N ASP A 303 -10.28 11.76 19.30
CA ASP A 303 -11.64 11.17 19.26
C ASP A 303 -12.40 11.46 20.58
N LYS A 304 -11.76 11.26 21.73
CA LYS A 304 -12.34 11.63 23.02
C LYS A 304 -12.70 13.11 23.08
N ALA A 305 -11.82 13.99 22.57
CA ALA A 305 -12.08 15.42 22.55
C ALA A 305 -13.35 15.75 21.72
N ILE A 306 -13.46 15.16 20.53
CA ILE A 306 -14.60 15.37 19.61
C ILE A 306 -15.90 14.87 20.23
N ASN A 307 -15.89 13.69 20.83
CA ASN A 307 -17.06 13.14 21.53
C ASN A 307 -17.49 14.01 22.73
N TYR A 308 -16.55 14.60 23.45
CA TYR A 308 -16.86 15.53 24.53
C TYR A 308 -17.37 16.87 24.01
N PHE A 309 -16.86 17.37 22.88
CA PHE A 309 -17.36 18.56 22.22
C PHE A 309 -18.81 18.36 21.77
N SER A 310 -19.09 17.28 21.07
CA SER A 310 -20.46 16.95 20.64
C SER A 310 -21.44 16.95 21.82
N LYS A 311 -21.08 16.27 22.90
CA LYS A 311 -21.92 16.26 24.13
C LYS A 311 -22.07 17.65 24.77
N GLY A 312 -21.04 18.48 24.69
CA GLY A 312 -21.11 19.85 25.20
C GLY A 312 -22.10 20.72 24.43
N PHE A 313 -22.08 20.61 23.10
CA PHE A 313 -22.99 21.36 22.23
C PHE A 313 -24.45 20.92 22.34
N ASP A 314 -24.75 19.68 22.73
CA ASP A 314 -26.10 19.20 22.97
C ASP A 314 -26.85 19.98 24.10
N TYR A 315 -26.11 20.69 24.94
CA TYR A 315 -26.65 21.47 26.05
C TYR A 315 -26.78 22.98 25.78
N LEU A 316 -26.41 23.47 24.59
CA LEU A 316 -26.51 24.89 24.22
C LEU A 316 -27.94 25.28 23.91
N ASP A 317 -28.64 25.84 24.91
CA ASP A 317 -29.89 26.59 24.74
C ASP A 317 -29.66 28.04 25.24
N ILE A 318 -30.13 29.04 24.55
CA ILE A 318 -29.59 30.41 24.51
C ILE A 318 -30.01 31.29 25.67
N VAL A 319 -29.16 32.25 25.95
CA VAL A 319 -29.16 33.10 27.16
C VAL A 319 -29.54 34.52 26.85
N ASP A 320 -30.78 34.91 27.15
CA ASP A 320 -31.23 36.31 27.20
C ASP A 320 -30.89 37.04 28.51
N GLU A 321 -30.33 36.34 29.53
CA GLU A 321 -30.23 36.82 30.92
C GLU A 321 -28.79 37.16 31.42
N MET A 322 -27.77 37.18 30.55
CA MET A 322 -26.39 37.49 30.93
C MET A 322 -26.25 38.94 31.41
N THR A 323 -25.43 39.14 32.49
CA THR A 323 -25.01 40.49 32.86
C THR A 323 -24.06 41.09 31.79
N GLU A 324 -23.99 42.43 31.71
CA GLU A 324 -23.08 43.10 30.76
C GLU A 324 -21.62 42.79 31.01
N ALA A 325 -21.22 42.48 32.23
CA ALA A 325 -19.86 42.05 32.54
C ALA A 325 -19.56 40.66 31.97
N ASP A 326 -20.50 39.72 32.08
CA ASP A 326 -20.35 38.39 31.54
C ASP A 326 -20.45 38.36 30.02
N LYS A 327 -21.30 39.20 29.41
CA LYS A 327 -21.33 39.43 27.96
C LYS A 327 -20.00 39.95 27.44
N THR A 328 -19.34 40.87 28.22
CA THR A 328 -18.03 41.41 27.84
C THR A 328 -16.94 40.33 27.96
N ALA A 329 -16.90 39.61 29.07
CA ALA A 329 -15.92 38.52 29.27
C ALA A 329 -16.14 37.39 28.27
N PHE A 330 -17.38 37.09 27.89
CA PHE A 330 -17.69 36.13 26.83
C PHE A 330 -17.20 36.60 25.46
N LYS A 331 -17.40 37.89 25.10
CA LYS A 331 -16.89 38.48 23.88
C LYS A 331 -15.36 38.51 23.84
N ASP A 332 -14.70 38.79 24.95
CA ASP A 332 -13.24 38.77 25.04
C ASP A 332 -12.69 37.35 24.84
N ALA A 333 -13.29 36.35 25.49
CA ALA A 333 -12.93 34.96 25.28
C ALA A 333 -13.21 34.50 23.84
N ALA A 334 -14.31 34.93 23.22
CA ALA A 334 -14.63 34.65 21.83
C ALA A 334 -13.63 35.29 20.85
N LYS A 335 -13.15 36.51 21.18
CA LYS A 335 -12.12 37.18 20.40
C LYS A 335 -10.77 36.49 20.52
N ASP A 336 -10.40 36.06 21.73
CA ASP A 336 -9.15 35.32 21.97
C ASP A 336 -9.19 33.95 21.30
N LEU A 337 -10.37 33.30 21.29
CA LEU A 337 -10.62 32.07 20.54
C LEU A 337 -10.38 32.27 19.02
N SER A 338 -10.84 33.40 18.46
CA SER A 338 -10.58 33.74 17.04
C SER A 338 -9.09 33.92 16.78
N VAL A 339 -8.35 34.58 17.68
CA VAL A 339 -6.89 34.78 17.55
C VAL A 339 -6.16 33.44 17.61
N SER A 340 -6.55 32.57 18.50
CA SER A 340 -5.96 31.22 18.64
C SER A 340 -6.29 30.32 17.46
N SER A 341 -7.49 30.46 16.87
CA SER A 341 -7.88 29.79 15.65
C SER A 341 -7.04 30.26 14.46
N ASP A 342 -6.81 31.57 14.32
CA ASP A 342 -5.93 32.12 13.29
C ASP A 342 -4.48 31.61 13.43
N GLN A 343 -4.02 31.45 14.67
CA GLN A 343 -2.69 30.89 14.94
C GLN A 343 -2.61 29.41 14.56
N LEU A 344 -3.67 28.65 14.84
CA LEU A 344 -3.77 27.25 14.45
C LEU A 344 -3.74 27.09 12.94
N ASN A 345 -4.55 27.88 12.22
CA ASN A 345 -4.57 27.88 10.75
C ASN A 345 -3.19 28.25 10.18
N ALA A 346 -2.55 29.29 10.71
CA ALA A 346 -1.21 29.69 10.28
C ALA A 346 -0.16 28.58 10.46
N ALA A 347 -0.24 27.86 11.58
CA ALA A 347 0.65 26.74 11.87
C ALA A 347 0.41 25.56 10.93
N MET A 348 -0.85 25.26 10.61
CA MET A 348 -1.22 24.21 9.67
C MET A 348 -0.80 24.55 8.25
N ASP A 349 -1.04 25.77 7.78
CA ASP A 349 -0.61 26.28 6.46
C ASP A 349 0.92 26.20 6.32
N TYR A 350 1.64 26.54 7.39
CA TYR A 350 3.09 26.43 7.40
C TYR A 350 3.57 24.99 7.29
N CYS A 351 2.99 24.08 8.05
CA CYS A 351 3.31 22.67 7.98
C CYS A 351 2.98 22.08 6.59
N ALA A 352 1.86 22.46 5.99
CA ALA A 352 1.47 22.05 4.64
C ALA A 352 2.46 22.56 3.57
N TRP A 353 2.92 23.80 3.71
CA TRP A 353 3.95 24.33 2.82
C TRP A 353 5.30 23.64 3.03
N LEU A 354 5.70 23.35 4.27
CA LEU A 354 6.92 22.59 4.57
C LEU A 354 6.89 21.17 3.97
N MET A 355 5.73 20.51 3.92
CA MET A 355 5.61 19.24 3.22
C MET A 355 5.95 19.35 1.74
N LYS A 356 5.58 20.44 1.07
CA LYS A 356 5.99 20.73 -0.32
C LYS A 356 7.50 20.96 -0.43
N VAL A 357 8.12 21.62 0.56
CA VAL A 357 9.58 21.82 0.60
C VAL A 357 10.29 20.47 0.75
N MET A 358 9.79 19.62 1.63
CA MET A 358 10.35 18.27 1.83
C MET A 358 10.17 17.41 0.57
N ASP A 359 9.01 17.45 -0.05
CA ASP A 359 8.72 16.73 -1.29
C ASP A 359 9.65 17.17 -2.44
N ASN A 360 9.90 18.47 -2.61
CA ASN A 360 10.90 18.96 -3.56
C ASN A 360 12.35 18.55 -3.23
N SER A 361 12.65 18.34 -1.96
CA SER A 361 14.02 18.01 -1.52
C SER A 361 14.33 16.53 -1.65
N TYR A 362 13.32 15.66 -1.50
CA TYR A 362 13.47 14.20 -1.38
C TYR A 362 12.57 13.43 -2.36
N GLY A 363 11.67 14.09 -3.08
CA GLY A 363 10.75 13.51 -4.04
C GLY A 363 10.92 14.08 -5.45
N THR A 364 10.04 13.66 -6.35
CA THR A 364 9.97 14.16 -7.74
C THR A 364 9.11 15.42 -7.87
N GLY A 365 8.68 16.02 -6.75
CA GLY A 365 7.86 17.22 -6.74
C GLY A 365 8.59 18.39 -7.43
N SER A 366 8.00 18.93 -8.48
CA SER A 366 8.50 20.15 -9.16
C SER A 366 7.61 21.33 -8.79
N TYR A 367 7.65 21.74 -7.52
CA TYR A 367 6.89 22.92 -7.07
C TYR A 367 7.70 24.20 -7.22
N ASP A 368 7.07 25.27 -7.69
CA ASP A 368 7.57 26.60 -7.43
C ASP A 368 7.29 26.94 -5.96
N LEU A 369 8.23 26.62 -5.09
CA LEU A 369 8.09 26.80 -3.64
C LEU A 369 7.87 28.26 -3.26
N LEU A 370 8.35 29.20 -4.06
CA LEU A 370 8.14 30.62 -3.82
C LEU A 370 6.71 31.04 -4.17
N ALA A 371 6.19 30.54 -5.29
CA ALA A 371 4.81 30.78 -5.71
C ALA A 371 3.78 30.01 -4.88
N SER A 372 4.17 28.89 -4.25
CA SER A 372 3.28 28.07 -3.42
C SER A 372 3.16 28.50 -1.96
N ARG A 373 3.80 29.62 -1.60
CA ARG A 373 3.65 30.21 -0.26
C ARG A 373 2.21 30.69 -0.05
N PRO A 374 1.66 30.62 1.16
CA PRO A 374 0.40 31.28 1.48
C PRO A 374 0.45 32.77 1.16
N ASP A 375 -0.64 33.37 0.68
CA ASP A 375 -0.68 34.80 0.31
C ASP A 375 -0.25 35.73 1.45
N ASN A 376 -0.47 35.33 2.68
CA ASN A 376 -0.14 36.07 3.91
C ASN A 376 1.20 35.65 4.53
N TRP A 377 2.05 34.93 3.80
CA TRP A 377 3.30 34.34 4.33
C TRP A 377 4.20 35.35 5.05
N GLN A 378 4.30 36.58 4.53
CA GLN A 378 5.12 37.63 5.16
C GLN A 378 4.59 38.01 6.55
N GLN A 379 3.27 38.17 6.68
CA GLN A 379 2.62 38.41 7.96
C GLN A 379 2.82 37.27 8.94
N MET A 380 2.78 36.02 8.45
CA MET A 380 3.00 34.82 9.27
C MET A 380 4.45 34.68 9.71
N SER A 381 5.39 34.99 8.81
CA SER A 381 6.81 35.07 9.13
C SER A 381 7.09 36.11 10.22
N ASP A 382 6.56 37.32 10.08
CA ASP A 382 6.75 38.42 11.05
C ASP A 382 6.08 38.10 12.41
N LYS A 383 4.90 37.51 12.40
CA LYS A 383 4.09 37.27 13.59
C LYS A 383 4.52 36.02 14.37
N TYR A 384 4.85 34.94 13.67
CA TYR A 384 5.12 33.62 14.26
C TYR A 384 6.57 33.14 14.07
N GLY A 385 7.36 33.90 13.29
CA GLY A 385 8.75 33.56 12.97
C GLY A 385 8.88 32.30 12.13
N TYR A 386 7.95 32.09 11.18
CA TYR A 386 8.01 31.00 10.23
C TYR A 386 8.99 31.33 9.10
N GLU A 387 9.86 30.38 8.79
CA GLU A 387 10.83 30.51 7.72
C GLU A 387 10.23 30.02 6.39
N TYR A 388 9.99 30.92 5.46
CA TYR A 388 9.42 30.63 4.16
C TYR A 388 10.44 30.72 3.02
N ASN A 389 11.71 30.89 3.32
CA ASN A 389 12.74 30.84 2.27
C ASN A 389 13.22 29.40 2.07
N PRO A 390 12.97 28.75 0.91
CA PRO A 390 13.40 27.40 0.63
C PRO A 390 14.92 27.21 0.75
N ASP A 391 15.73 28.23 0.42
CA ASP A 391 17.18 28.15 0.52
C ASP A 391 17.66 27.98 1.97
N ASN A 392 16.92 28.55 2.94
CA ASN A 392 17.21 28.37 4.36
C ASN A 392 16.73 27.03 4.91
N LEU A 393 15.90 26.31 4.16
CA LEU A 393 15.33 25.01 4.46
C LEU A 393 15.93 23.90 3.57
N GLY A 394 17.11 24.14 3.01
CA GLY A 394 17.79 23.21 2.11
C GLY A 394 18.43 21.99 2.82
N THR A 395 18.42 21.93 4.14
CA THR A 395 18.92 20.79 4.91
C THR A 395 17.77 20.10 5.65
N TYR A 396 17.94 18.79 5.88
CA TYR A 396 17.01 17.99 6.63
C TYR A 396 16.75 18.58 8.03
N GLU A 397 17.81 18.95 8.76
CA GLU A 397 17.69 19.53 10.09
C GLU A 397 16.87 20.82 10.10
N ALA A 398 17.05 21.68 9.12
CA ALA A 398 16.30 22.93 8.98
C ALA A 398 14.80 22.65 8.73
N GLN A 399 14.50 21.69 7.85
CA GLN A 399 13.11 21.28 7.56
C GLN A 399 12.43 20.65 8.78
N ARG A 400 13.14 19.75 9.46
CA ARG A 400 12.68 19.14 10.70
C ARG A 400 12.36 20.17 11.77
N ASP A 401 13.30 21.07 12.05
CA ASP A 401 13.14 22.09 13.11
C ASP A 401 11.99 23.05 12.78
N ALA A 402 11.82 23.38 11.49
CA ALA A 402 10.69 24.15 11.02
C ALA A 402 9.36 23.41 11.20
N MET A 403 9.31 22.12 10.91
CA MET A 403 8.13 21.28 11.08
C MET A 403 7.77 21.12 12.57
N LEU A 404 8.76 20.87 13.43
CA LEU A 404 8.56 20.79 14.88
C LEU A 404 8.06 22.12 15.45
N LYS A 405 8.52 23.24 14.91
CA LYS A 405 8.03 24.58 15.29
C LYS A 405 6.57 24.75 14.90
N GLY A 406 6.19 24.45 13.66
CA GLY A 406 4.81 24.53 13.18
C GLY A 406 3.86 23.66 14.01
N ALA A 407 4.21 22.39 14.21
CA ALA A 407 3.44 21.47 15.03
C ALA A 407 3.33 21.93 16.50
N GLY A 408 4.41 22.47 17.07
CA GLY A 408 4.41 23.02 18.43
C GLY A 408 3.53 24.28 18.57
N ASP A 409 3.48 25.13 17.53
CA ASP A 409 2.60 26.30 17.49
C ASP A 409 1.13 25.90 17.36
N ALA A 410 0.81 24.91 16.53
CA ALA A 410 -0.52 24.33 16.43
C ALA A 410 -0.98 23.76 17.79
N ALA A 411 -0.11 23.03 18.47
CA ALA A 411 -0.38 22.48 19.78
C ALA A 411 -0.67 23.59 20.84
N ARG A 412 0.09 24.69 20.80
CA ARG A 412 -0.16 25.84 21.71
C ARG A 412 -1.48 26.54 21.38
N ALA A 413 -1.79 26.72 20.12
CA ALA A 413 -3.05 27.32 19.69
C ALA A 413 -4.25 26.48 20.15
N ILE A 414 -4.20 25.15 20.00
CA ILE A 414 -5.20 24.22 20.52
C ILE A 414 -5.35 24.38 22.06
N GLY A 415 -4.23 24.50 22.79
CA GLY A 415 -4.25 24.74 24.24
C GLY A 415 -4.92 26.06 24.63
N ALA A 416 -4.71 27.13 23.86
CA ALA A 416 -5.32 28.44 24.07
C ALA A 416 -6.83 28.39 23.77
N ILE A 417 -7.23 27.82 22.64
CA ILE A 417 -8.63 27.54 22.27
C ILE A 417 -9.35 26.83 23.42
N SER A 418 -8.68 25.83 24.02
CA SER A 418 -9.16 25.15 25.23
C SER A 418 -9.47 26.09 26.40
N GLY A 419 -8.54 26.99 26.69
CA GLY A 419 -8.69 27.96 27.76
C GLY A 419 -9.85 28.91 27.57
N ASP A 420 -10.01 29.41 26.33
CA ASP A 420 -11.02 30.41 25.99
C ASP A 420 -12.43 29.81 26.04
N ILE A 421 -12.62 28.61 25.51
CA ILE A 421 -13.91 27.91 25.63
C ILE A 421 -14.20 27.54 27.11
N SER A 422 -13.19 27.16 27.88
CA SER A 422 -13.38 26.93 29.34
C SER A 422 -13.89 28.18 30.04
N THR A 423 -13.40 29.37 29.65
CA THR A 423 -13.83 30.66 30.18
C THR A 423 -15.26 30.97 29.75
N MET A 424 -15.58 30.77 28.45
CA MET A 424 -16.96 30.93 27.95
C MET A 424 -17.92 30.01 28.69
N THR A 425 -17.53 28.75 28.87
CA THR A 425 -18.31 27.74 29.59
C THR A 425 -18.57 28.14 31.05
N LYS A 426 -17.56 28.70 31.77
CA LYS A 426 -17.76 29.18 33.14
C LYS A 426 -18.79 30.30 33.21
N ILE A 427 -18.79 31.22 32.25
CA ILE A 427 -19.75 32.33 32.20
C ILE A 427 -21.16 31.79 31.95
N ILE A 428 -21.31 30.92 30.97
CA ILE A 428 -22.58 30.27 30.70
C ILE A 428 -23.09 29.51 31.92
N ASN A 429 -22.20 28.83 32.69
CA ASN A 429 -22.53 28.12 33.94
C ASN A 429 -23.20 28.96 35.00
N THR A 430 -23.02 30.26 34.95
CA THR A 430 -23.59 31.17 35.98
C THR A 430 -25.08 31.37 35.78
N TYR A 431 -25.63 31.12 34.62
CA TYR A 431 -27.01 31.51 34.21
C TYR A 431 -27.99 30.35 34.04
N TYR A 432 -27.59 29.09 34.21
CA TYR A 432 -28.45 27.93 34.05
C TYR A 432 -28.57 27.07 35.31
N LEU A 433 -29.51 27.42 36.15
CA LEU A 433 -29.67 26.82 37.48
C LEU A 433 -30.86 25.89 37.63
N THR A 434 -31.43 25.32 36.56
CA THR A 434 -32.46 24.27 36.70
C THR A 434 -31.74 22.92 36.92
N GLU A 435 -31.75 22.46 38.17
CA GLU A 435 -31.24 21.14 38.54
C GLU A 435 -32.09 20.00 37.97
N ASP A 436 -31.47 18.96 37.50
CA ASP A 436 -32.13 17.71 37.17
C ASP A 436 -32.38 16.85 38.42
N SER A 437 -32.98 15.67 38.25
CA SER A 437 -33.27 14.73 39.34
C SER A 437 -32.03 14.23 40.11
N THR A 438 -30.81 14.54 39.64
CA THR A 438 -29.52 14.18 40.29
C THR A 438 -28.85 15.37 40.94
N GLY A 439 -29.42 16.56 40.86
CA GLY A 439 -28.87 17.80 41.43
C GLY A 439 -27.80 18.45 40.56
N ASN A 440 -27.70 18.06 39.30
CA ASN A 440 -26.78 18.65 38.32
C ASN A 440 -27.56 19.54 37.33
N THR A 441 -26.98 20.66 36.98
CA THR A 441 -27.51 21.54 35.92
C THR A 441 -27.09 21.07 34.53
N ARG A 442 -27.82 21.45 33.49
CA ARG A 442 -27.38 21.21 32.11
C ARG A 442 -25.98 21.76 31.84
N LEU A 443 -25.62 22.79 32.51
CA LEU A 443 -24.33 23.47 32.42
C LEU A 443 -23.18 22.75 33.10
N ASP A 444 -23.46 22.01 34.17
CA ASP A 444 -22.46 21.16 34.79
C ASP A 444 -22.01 20.07 33.79
N TYR A 445 -22.97 19.50 33.06
CA TYR A 445 -22.68 18.51 32.01
C TYR A 445 -21.92 19.11 30.84
N MET A 446 -22.32 20.30 30.38
CA MET A 446 -21.65 21.00 29.29
C MET A 446 -20.22 21.43 29.69
N SER A 447 -20.05 22.02 30.87
CA SER A 447 -18.75 22.41 31.40
C SER A 447 -17.82 21.23 31.56
N ALA A 448 -18.31 20.12 32.10
CA ALA A 448 -17.55 18.88 32.21
C ALA A 448 -17.19 18.31 30.83
N ALA A 449 -18.10 18.35 29.88
CA ALA A 449 -17.84 17.86 28.53
C ALA A 449 -16.75 18.69 27.83
N PHE A 450 -16.84 20.00 27.83
CA PHE A 450 -15.81 20.86 27.24
C PHE A 450 -14.46 20.75 27.93
N LYS A 451 -14.44 20.73 29.26
CA LYS A 451 -13.19 20.53 30.01
C LYS A 451 -12.52 19.22 29.61
N ASN A 452 -13.28 18.13 29.56
CA ASN A 452 -12.75 16.83 29.17
C ASN A 452 -12.28 16.81 27.70
N ALA A 453 -13.00 17.52 26.81
CA ALA A 453 -12.58 17.70 25.42
C ALA A 453 -11.19 18.36 25.32
N PHE A 454 -10.96 19.39 26.12
CA PHE A 454 -9.69 20.12 26.11
C PHE A 454 -8.54 19.38 26.76
N ASP A 455 -8.80 18.67 27.86
CA ASP A 455 -7.80 17.81 28.46
C ASP A 455 -7.37 16.70 27.49
N ALA A 456 -8.31 16.18 26.70
CA ALA A 456 -8.04 15.20 25.65
C ALA A 456 -7.26 15.82 24.47
N LEU A 457 -7.60 17.02 24.00
CA LEU A 457 -6.87 17.74 22.95
C LEU A 457 -5.42 18.04 23.39
N LYS A 458 -5.22 18.43 24.63
CA LYS A 458 -3.88 18.69 25.18
C LYS A 458 -3.04 17.41 25.18
N SER A 459 -3.64 16.29 25.56
CA SER A 459 -2.96 14.98 25.52
C SER A 459 -2.63 14.57 24.08
N SER A 460 -3.57 14.74 23.15
CA SER A 460 -3.36 14.48 21.72
C SER A 460 -2.17 15.29 21.18
N SER A 461 -2.13 16.58 21.46
CA SER A 461 -1.03 17.47 21.04
C SER A 461 0.34 17.04 21.58
N GLY A 462 0.42 16.61 22.84
CA GLY A 462 1.66 16.12 23.44
C GLY A 462 2.19 14.86 22.75
N ASN A 463 1.31 13.89 22.53
CA ASN A 463 1.66 12.64 21.87
C ASN A 463 2.02 12.87 20.39
N PHE A 464 1.29 13.74 19.69
CA PHE A 464 1.63 14.12 18.31
C PHE A 464 3.04 14.72 18.21
N SER A 465 3.42 15.60 19.14
CA SER A 465 4.77 16.18 19.18
C SER A 465 5.85 15.12 19.41
N THR A 466 5.58 14.14 20.27
CA THR A 466 6.50 13.02 20.51
C THR A 466 6.60 12.12 19.28
N GLY A 467 5.48 11.79 18.66
CA GLY A 467 5.44 11.03 17.41
C GLY A 467 6.25 11.70 16.29
N MET A 468 6.16 13.01 16.14
CA MET A 468 6.96 13.78 15.19
C MET A 468 8.47 13.69 15.45
N SER A 469 8.92 13.53 16.69
CA SER A 469 10.33 13.35 16.98
C SER A 469 10.87 11.98 16.55
N TYR A 470 10.03 10.95 16.58
CA TYR A 470 10.37 9.63 16.01
C TYR A 470 10.35 9.63 14.48
N LEU A 471 9.41 10.34 13.85
CA LEU A 471 9.40 10.59 12.40
C LEU A 471 10.69 11.24 11.91
N ASP A 472 11.33 12.06 12.73
CA ASP A 472 12.61 12.66 12.46
C ASP A 472 13.71 11.62 12.20
N GLN A 473 13.75 10.57 13.02
CA GLN A 473 14.73 9.50 12.87
C GLN A 473 14.52 8.70 11.58
N VAL A 474 13.26 8.47 11.20
CA VAL A 474 12.90 7.80 9.95
C VAL A 474 13.31 8.63 8.75
N THR A 475 13.08 9.93 8.78
CA THR A 475 13.41 10.82 7.66
C THR A 475 14.92 10.93 7.47
N LYS A 476 15.71 10.83 8.55
CA LYS A 476 17.17 10.71 8.47
C LYS A 476 17.60 9.44 7.76
N TYR A 477 16.97 8.34 8.07
CA TYR A 477 17.22 7.06 7.42
C TYR A 477 16.89 7.15 5.92
N LEU A 478 15.70 7.66 5.56
CA LEU A 478 15.29 7.81 4.17
C LEU A 478 16.16 8.81 3.39
N ALA A 479 16.67 9.86 4.05
CA ALA A 479 17.55 10.84 3.44
C ALA A 479 19.00 10.34 3.25
N SER A 480 19.41 9.28 3.94
CA SER A 480 20.72 8.66 3.79
C SER A 480 20.80 7.64 2.64
N ASN A 481 19.66 7.28 2.05
CA ASN A 481 19.55 6.37 0.91
C ASN A 481 19.35 7.15 -0.40
N ASP A 482 19.66 6.52 -1.54
CA ASP A 482 19.45 7.11 -2.87
C ASP A 482 18.01 7.64 -3.03
N PRO A 483 17.82 8.77 -3.74
CA PRO A 483 16.50 9.39 -3.85
C PRO A 483 15.46 8.39 -4.37
N LEU A 484 14.43 8.17 -3.55
CA LEU A 484 13.23 7.45 -3.98
C LEU A 484 12.63 8.19 -5.17
N LYS A 485 12.54 7.53 -6.29
CA LYS A 485 11.58 7.91 -7.33
C LYS A 485 10.19 7.54 -6.80
N MET A 486 9.61 8.44 -6.02
CA MET A 486 8.21 8.32 -5.66
C MET A 486 7.41 8.24 -6.96
N PRO A 487 6.48 7.30 -7.09
CA PRO A 487 5.49 7.39 -8.14
C PRO A 487 4.80 8.73 -7.99
N GLU A 488 4.59 9.41 -9.07
CA GLU A 488 3.84 10.65 -9.08
C GLU A 488 2.39 10.35 -8.65
N ILE A 489 2.12 10.46 -7.36
CA ILE A 489 0.78 10.85 -6.96
C ILE A 489 0.50 12.11 -7.74
N SER A 490 -0.47 12.07 -8.66
CA SER A 490 -0.71 13.19 -9.58
C SER A 490 -0.77 14.47 -8.74
N SER A 491 -0.16 15.55 -9.26
CA SER A 491 -0.23 16.86 -8.60
C SER A 491 -1.66 17.19 -8.18
N ASP A 492 -2.63 16.75 -8.97
CA ASP A 492 -4.06 17.00 -8.79
C ASP A 492 -4.65 16.23 -7.59
N TYR A 493 -4.20 14.99 -7.32
CA TYR A 493 -4.62 14.23 -6.13
C TYR A 493 -4.12 14.91 -4.85
N ARG A 494 -2.86 15.31 -4.86
CA ARG A 494 -2.24 16.02 -3.74
C ARG A 494 -2.90 17.36 -3.49
N THR A 495 -3.16 18.11 -4.57
CA THR A 495 -3.90 19.37 -4.50
C THR A 495 -5.31 19.17 -3.95
N ALA A 496 -6.01 18.11 -4.33
CA ALA A 496 -7.35 17.83 -3.81
C ALA A 496 -7.31 17.46 -2.32
N MET A 497 -6.30 16.69 -1.86
CA MET A 497 -6.12 16.42 -0.42
C MET A 497 -5.83 17.70 0.37
N GLU A 498 -4.90 18.52 -0.10
CA GLU A 498 -4.59 19.82 0.53
C GLU A 498 -5.83 20.71 0.57
N GLN A 499 -6.55 20.82 -0.54
CA GLN A 499 -7.78 21.60 -0.64
C GLN A 499 -8.86 21.13 0.34
N MET A 500 -9.04 19.82 0.47
CA MET A 500 -9.98 19.25 1.43
C MET A 500 -9.65 19.66 2.88
N PHE A 501 -8.37 19.62 3.28
CA PHE A 501 -7.95 20.04 4.61
C PHE A 501 -8.09 21.55 4.82
N ASP A 502 -7.78 22.36 3.82
CA ASP A 502 -7.95 23.82 3.86
C ASP A 502 -9.43 24.20 3.99
N ASP A 503 -10.32 23.50 3.27
CA ASP A 503 -11.76 23.72 3.33
C ASP A 503 -12.36 23.28 4.68
N LEU A 504 -11.89 22.17 5.25
CA LEU A 504 -12.26 21.76 6.62
C LEU A 504 -11.82 22.79 7.67
N GLY A 505 -10.61 23.33 7.52
CA GLY A 505 -10.11 24.44 8.36
C GLY A 505 -10.99 25.68 8.25
N SER A 506 -11.40 26.03 7.02
CA SER A 506 -12.31 27.16 6.75
C SER A 506 -13.70 26.97 7.34
N ILE A 507 -14.24 25.74 7.28
CA ILE A 507 -15.51 25.37 7.93
C ILE A 507 -15.40 25.53 9.44
N SER A 508 -14.33 25.03 10.06
CA SER A 508 -14.10 25.17 11.51
C SER A 508 -14.04 26.62 11.96
N ALA A 509 -13.29 27.45 11.23
CA ALA A 509 -13.19 28.89 11.50
C ALA A 509 -14.53 29.62 11.33
N GLY A 510 -15.27 29.26 10.29
CA GLY A 510 -16.60 29.83 10.02
C GLY A 510 -17.64 29.47 11.08
N LEU A 511 -17.67 28.20 11.53
CA LEU A 511 -18.55 27.77 12.62
C LEU A 511 -18.25 28.51 13.94
N SER A 512 -16.97 28.77 14.21
CA SER A 512 -16.54 29.56 15.37
C SER A 512 -17.06 31.01 15.30
N ARG A 513 -17.01 31.66 14.13
CA ARG A 513 -17.56 32.99 13.90
C ARG A 513 -19.09 33.00 14.04
N LEU A 514 -19.74 31.99 13.49
CA LEU A 514 -21.21 31.86 13.56
C LEU A 514 -21.71 31.79 15.00
N SER A 515 -21.01 31.07 15.89
CA SER A 515 -21.32 30.94 17.29
C SER A 515 -21.29 32.28 18.06
N VAL A 516 -20.47 33.23 17.60
CA VAL A 516 -20.32 34.55 18.24
C VAL A 516 -21.41 35.53 17.80
N GLU A 517 -21.90 35.43 16.58
CA GLU A 517 -22.86 36.36 15.99
C GLU A 517 -24.33 36.06 16.37
N THR A 518 -24.60 34.90 16.97
CA THR A 518 -25.92 34.30 17.07
C THR A 518 -26.85 34.82 18.18
N ALA A 519 -26.47 35.76 19.00
CA ALA A 519 -27.24 36.20 20.17
C ALA A 519 -28.62 36.88 19.86
N SER A 520 -29.02 36.98 18.57
CA SER A 520 -30.24 37.70 18.16
C SER A 520 -31.17 36.95 17.17
N TYR A 521 -31.00 35.65 16.97
CA TYR A 521 -31.70 34.94 15.89
C TYR A 521 -32.91 34.08 16.34
N SER A 522 -33.80 33.75 15.38
CA SER A 522 -34.99 32.97 15.61
C SER A 522 -34.67 31.51 15.99
N ALA A 523 -35.60 30.85 16.71
CA ALA A 523 -35.46 29.47 17.12
C ALA A 523 -35.17 28.48 15.93
N GLN A 524 -35.61 28.81 14.72
CA GLN A 524 -35.34 27.99 13.54
C GLN A 524 -33.85 28.05 13.11
N ILE A 525 -33.30 29.26 13.04
CA ILE A 525 -31.87 29.48 12.69
C ILE A 525 -30.98 28.77 13.71
N ILE A 526 -31.35 28.82 14.98
CA ILE A 526 -30.62 28.12 16.05
C ILE A 526 -30.65 26.60 15.85
N SER A 527 -31.85 26.07 15.49
CA SER A 527 -32.02 24.63 15.20
C SER A 527 -31.16 24.19 13.98
N ASP A 528 -31.15 25.01 12.93
CA ASP A 528 -30.38 24.73 11.72
C ASP A 528 -28.89 24.81 12.00
N MET A 529 -28.42 25.78 12.79
CA MET A 529 -27.05 25.91 13.22
C MET A 529 -26.61 24.72 14.07
N LYS A 530 -27.48 24.23 14.94
CA LYS A 530 -27.20 23.01 15.69
C LYS A 530 -27.03 21.83 14.75
N ALA A 531 -27.92 21.66 13.78
CA ALA A 531 -27.81 20.58 12.79
C ALA A 531 -26.50 20.65 11.96
N VAL A 532 -26.08 21.86 11.56
CA VAL A 532 -24.80 22.09 10.88
C VAL A 532 -23.62 21.70 11.78
N ASN A 533 -23.64 22.13 13.05
CA ASN A 533 -22.58 21.81 14.00
C ASN A 533 -22.52 20.31 14.33
N ASP A 534 -23.68 19.67 14.52
CA ASP A 534 -23.76 18.23 14.77
C ASP A 534 -23.20 17.45 13.57
N GLN A 535 -23.53 17.88 12.34
CA GLN A 535 -23.02 17.26 11.13
C GLN A 535 -21.51 17.52 10.93
N PHE A 536 -21.00 18.71 11.28
CA PHE A 536 -19.56 18.99 11.27
C PHE A 536 -18.81 18.05 12.24
N ASN A 537 -19.39 17.78 13.41
CA ASN A 537 -18.80 16.82 14.35
C ASN A 537 -18.77 15.39 13.75
N VAL A 538 -19.80 15.01 12.96
CA VAL A 538 -19.80 13.73 12.22
C VAL A 538 -18.65 13.69 11.21
N VAL A 539 -18.44 14.76 10.46
CA VAL A 539 -17.32 14.89 9.51
C VAL A 539 -15.99 14.76 10.25
N MET A 540 -15.84 15.44 11.40
CA MET A 540 -14.64 15.35 12.22
C MET A 540 -14.43 13.96 12.83
N MET A 541 -15.50 13.25 13.24
CA MET A 541 -15.40 11.84 13.64
C MET A 541 -14.94 10.95 12.49
N ARG A 542 -15.46 11.17 11.27
CA ARG A 542 -14.97 10.42 10.09
C ARG A 542 -13.50 10.69 9.79
N LEU A 543 -13.05 11.93 9.96
CA LEU A 543 -11.63 12.26 9.85
C LEU A 543 -10.79 11.53 10.91
N CYS A 544 -11.32 11.41 12.14
CA CYS A 544 -10.66 10.63 13.19
C CYS A 544 -10.68 9.14 12.91
N ASP A 545 -11.79 8.59 12.39
CA ASP A 545 -11.87 7.20 11.92
C ASP A 545 -10.79 6.92 10.87
N ILE A 546 -10.57 7.86 9.95
CA ILE A 546 -9.51 7.78 8.93
C ILE A 546 -8.12 7.79 9.59
N LEU A 547 -7.89 8.70 10.54
CA LEU A 547 -6.62 8.79 11.25
C LEU A 547 -6.38 7.58 12.18
N GLU A 548 -7.44 7.07 12.84
CA GLU A 548 -7.36 5.89 13.69
C GLU A 548 -7.07 4.64 12.86
N LEU A 549 -7.72 4.48 11.71
CA LEU A 549 -7.45 3.39 10.78
C LEU A 549 -6.01 3.46 10.25
N ALA A 550 -5.53 4.67 9.91
CA ALA A 550 -4.15 4.90 9.49
C ALA A 550 -3.11 4.56 10.58
N LEU A 551 -3.51 4.62 11.84
CA LEU A 551 -2.64 4.42 13.02
C LEU A 551 -2.93 3.10 13.73
N SER A 552 -3.94 2.33 13.28
CA SER A 552 -4.38 1.07 13.88
C SER A 552 -3.31 0.00 13.70
N LYS A 553 -3.08 -0.76 14.77
CA LYS A 553 -2.22 -1.96 14.74
C LYS A 553 -2.98 -3.22 14.35
N ASP A 554 -4.30 -3.15 14.20
CA ASP A 554 -5.13 -4.33 13.90
C ASP A 554 -5.23 -4.48 12.37
N LYS A 555 -4.26 -5.21 11.85
CA LYS A 555 -3.93 -5.35 10.43
C LYS A 555 -4.96 -6.16 9.65
N ASP A 556 -5.65 -7.08 10.32
CA ASP A 556 -6.62 -7.97 9.70
C ASP A 556 -7.90 -7.22 9.26
N ASP A 557 -8.16 -6.04 9.84
CA ASP A 557 -9.31 -5.19 9.46
C ASP A 557 -9.03 -4.30 8.24
N ILE A 558 -7.76 -4.10 7.87
CA ILE A 558 -7.37 -3.20 6.77
C ILE A 558 -7.26 -3.95 5.45
N ILE A 559 -6.77 -5.20 5.49
CA ILE A 559 -6.58 -6.03 4.29
C ILE A 559 -7.45 -7.27 4.39
N GLN A 560 -8.27 -7.43 3.39
CA GLN A 560 -9.09 -8.63 3.22
C GLN A 560 -8.68 -9.35 1.94
N ASP A 561 -8.14 -10.55 2.07
CA ASP A 561 -7.92 -11.41 0.92
C ASP A 561 -9.26 -12.02 0.47
N ILE A 562 -9.72 -11.63 -0.71
CA ILE A 562 -10.96 -12.08 -1.34
C ILE A 562 -10.70 -13.05 -2.50
N SER A 563 -9.50 -13.63 -2.57
CA SER A 563 -9.11 -14.54 -3.65
C SER A 563 -10.01 -15.77 -3.76
N GLU A 564 -10.56 -16.25 -2.63
CA GLU A 564 -11.49 -17.37 -2.61
C GLU A 564 -12.85 -17.04 -3.23
N GLU A 565 -13.41 -15.89 -2.89
CA GLU A 565 -14.71 -15.41 -3.37
C GLU A 565 -14.65 -15.06 -4.85
N GLU A 566 -13.53 -14.49 -5.29
CA GLU A 566 -13.32 -13.96 -6.63
C GLU A 566 -12.59 -14.92 -7.58
N LEU A 567 -12.28 -16.14 -7.15
CA LEU A 567 -11.48 -17.12 -7.92
C LEU A 567 -11.95 -17.30 -9.36
N ALA A 568 -13.25 -17.40 -9.58
CA ALA A 568 -13.85 -17.62 -10.90
C ALA A 568 -14.01 -16.34 -11.72
N SER A 569 -14.21 -15.20 -11.05
CA SER A 569 -14.59 -13.93 -11.69
C SER A 569 -13.40 -13.03 -11.97
N THR A 570 -12.34 -13.10 -11.14
CA THR A 570 -11.21 -12.18 -11.29
C THR A 570 -10.45 -12.39 -12.61
N THR A 571 -10.09 -11.26 -13.22
CA THR A 571 -9.17 -11.17 -14.36
C THR A 571 -7.83 -10.52 -13.97
N ASP A 572 -7.67 -10.12 -12.71
CA ASP A 572 -6.51 -9.41 -12.19
C ASP A 572 -5.90 -10.21 -11.04
N GLY A 573 -4.60 -10.04 -10.80
CA GLY A 573 -3.85 -10.84 -9.84
C GLY A 573 -3.85 -12.33 -10.18
N LYS A 574 -3.88 -12.68 -11.49
CA LYS A 574 -4.19 -14.02 -11.96
C LYS A 574 -3.14 -14.60 -12.89
N VAL A 575 -2.72 -15.83 -12.60
CA VAL A 575 -2.03 -16.71 -13.53
C VAL A 575 -2.94 -17.90 -13.83
N TYR A 576 -3.27 -18.11 -15.11
CA TYR A 576 -4.28 -19.08 -15.53
C TYR A 576 -3.84 -19.89 -16.76
N ASN A 577 -4.01 -21.21 -16.71
CA ASN A 577 -3.79 -22.13 -17.81
C ASN A 577 -2.42 -21.96 -18.50
N CYS A 578 -1.36 -21.84 -17.68
CA CYS A 578 0.01 -21.70 -18.16
C CYS A 578 0.79 -23.02 -17.96
N ASP A 579 1.69 -23.32 -18.88
CA ASP A 579 2.50 -24.53 -18.87
C ASP A 579 4.00 -24.21 -18.80
N ASN A 580 4.71 -24.80 -17.83
CA ASN A 580 6.16 -24.75 -17.77
C ASN A 580 6.79 -26.10 -18.11
N TYR A 581 7.70 -26.10 -19.08
CA TYR A 581 8.54 -27.23 -19.46
C TYR A 581 10.03 -26.99 -19.13
N GLY A 582 10.39 -25.75 -18.83
CA GLY A 582 11.75 -25.36 -18.52
C GLY A 582 12.18 -25.77 -17.11
N LYS A 583 13.50 -25.92 -16.89
CA LYS A 583 14.07 -26.07 -15.55
C LYS A 583 13.99 -24.74 -14.81
N VAL A 584 13.69 -24.80 -13.52
CA VAL A 584 13.70 -23.65 -12.63
C VAL A 584 14.73 -23.89 -11.53
N ASP A 585 15.63 -22.93 -11.32
CA ASP A 585 16.76 -23.06 -10.40
C ASP A 585 16.94 -21.77 -9.59
N GLY A 586 16.97 -21.88 -8.26
CA GLY A 586 17.14 -20.70 -7.42
C GLY A 586 17.63 -21.05 -6.03
N ASP A 587 17.81 -20.03 -5.19
CA ASP A 587 18.25 -20.25 -3.81
C ASP A 587 17.06 -20.32 -2.84
N VAL A 588 16.06 -19.46 -3.00
CA VAL A 588 14.90 -19.36 -2.10
C VAL A 588 13.62 -19.15 -2.92
N ASN A 589 12.49 -19.70 -2.46
CA ASN A 589 11.18 -19.53 -3.07
C ASN A 589 11.15 -19.90 -4.56
N VAL A 590 11.33 -21.17 -4.83
CA VAL A 590 11.40 -21.68 -6.21
C VAL A 590 10.15 -22.46 -6.55
N GLY A 591 9.47 -22.09 -7.63
CA GLY A 591 8.28 -22.76 -8.07
C GLY A 591 8.27 -23.10 -9.56
N GLY A 592 7.79 -24.29 -9.91
CA GLY A 592 7.69 -24.68 -11.31
C GLY A 592 6.80 -23.76 -12.17
N VAL A 593 5.86 -23.04 -11.53
CA VAL A 593 5.02 -22.01 -12.16
C VAL A 593 5.29 -20.65 -11.55
N ALA A 594 5.13 -20.48 -10.24
CA ALA A 594 5.33 -19.23 -9.54
C ALA A 594 6.39 -19.38 -8.43
N GLY A 595 7.34 -18.47 -8.33
CA GLY A 595 8.30 -18.42 -7.23
C GLY A 595 7.59 -18.09 -5.93
N THR A 596 6.94 -16.92 -5.89
CA THR A 596 6.18 -16.45 -4.72
C THR A 596 4.82 -15.90 -5.13
N MET A 597 3.84 -16.04 -4.23
CA MET A 597 2.54 -15.36 -4.23
C MET A 597 2.45 -14.49 -2.97
N GLY A 598 2.62 -13.19 -3.12
CA GLY A 598 2.68 -12.28 -1.98
C GLY A 598 3.07 -10.88 -2.42
N ILE A 599 3.24 -10.00 -1.46
CA ILE A 599 3.64 -8.62 -1.72
C ILE A 599 5.16 -8.54 -1.69
N GLU A 600 5.73 -7.93 -2.71
CA GLU A 600 7.18 -7.77 -2.87
C GLU A 600 7.71 -6.48 -2.26
N TYR A 601 8.98 -6.52 -1.83
CA TYR A 601 9.74 -5.38 -1.33
C TYR A 601 10.91 -5.03 -2.25
N ASP A 602 10.77 -4.02 -3.09
CA ASP A 602 11.78 -3.68 -4.11
C ASP A 602 13.16 -3.27 -3.57
N TYR A 603 13.27 -2.81 -2.32
CA TYR A 603 14.55 -2.38 -1.75
C TYR A 603 15.20 -3.42 -0.82
N ASP A 604 14.42 -4.37 -0.35
CA ASP A 604 14.89 -5.51 0.43
C ASP A 604 14.30 -6.82 -0.11
N PRO A 605 14.70 -7.22 -1.33
CA PRO A 605 14.16 -8.41 -1.96
C PRO A 605 14.56 -9.72 -1.27
N GLU A 606 15.41 -9.67 -0.24
CA GLU A 606 15.72 -10.83 0.61
C GLU A 606 14.63 -11.12 1.66
N SER A 607 13.81 -10.12 2.00
CA SER A 607 12.79 -10.24 3.03
C SER A 607 11.38 -10.23 2.43
N ASP A 608 10.67 -11.36 2.52
CA ASP A 608 9.22 -11.37 2.31
C ASP A 608 8.54 -10.87 3.57
N SER A 609 7.97 -9.72 3.55
CA SER A 609 7.15 -9.27 4.66
C SER A 609 5.86 -8.61 4.18
N ASN A 610 4.85 -8.71 4.97
CA ASN A 610 3.51 -8.23 4.71
C ASN A 610 3.43 -6.72 4.99
N ILE A 611 3.90 -5.89 4.05
CA ILE A 611 3.95 -4.43 4.24
C ILE A 611 2.58 -3.80 4.37
N ILE A 612 1.60 -4.23 3.56
CA ILE A 612 0.27 -3.65 3.64
C ILE A 612 -0.29 -3.81 5.06
N LYS A 613 0.06 -4.89 5.77
CA LYS A 613 -0.30 -5.06 7.19
C LYS A 613 0.30 -3.99 8.10
N ASP A 614 1.34 -3.33 7.66
CA ASP A 614 2.08 -2.35 8.44
C ASP A 614 1.92 -0.91 7.90
N ALA A 615 1.22 -0.73 6.78
CA ALA A 615 1.00 0.57 6.16
C ALA A 615 0.00 1.43 6.93
N THR A 616 0.33 2.69 7.07
CA THR A 616 -0.51 3.75 7.66
C THR A 616 -1.58 4.26 6.68
N LEU A 617 -2.26 3.36 5.95
CA LEU A 617 -3.23 3.76 4.93
C LEU A 617 -4.67 3.68 5.44
N THR A 618 -5.45 4.66 5.07
CA THR A 618 -6.77 4.99 5.60
C THR A 618 -7.94 4.32 4.89
N ALA A 619 -7.70 3.21 4.18
CA ALA A 619 -8.73 2.53 3.41
C ALA A 619 -8.72 1.02 3.66
N LYS A 620 -9.85 0.36 3.46
CA LYS A 620 -9.90 -1.09 3.35
C LYS A 620 -9.38 -1.51 1.98
N TYR A 621 -8.50 -2.50 1.99
CA TYR A 621 -7.95 -3.09 0.78
C TYR A 621 -8.50 -4.49 0.59
N PHE A 622 -8.95 -4.78 -0.61
CA PHE A 622 -9.21 -6.15 -1.05
C PHE A 622 -8.05 -6.63 -1.89
N THR A 623 -7.51 -7.78 -1.55
CA THR A 623 -6.42 -8.39 -2.31
C THR A 623 -6.91 -9.61 -3.07
N LYS A 624 -6.42 -9.79 -4.31
CA LYS A 624 -6.70 -10.94 -5.16
C LYS A 624 -5.39 -11.49 -5.72
N CYS A 625 -5.08 -12.73 -5.41
CA CYS A 625 -3.93 -13.43 -5.96
C CYS A 625 -4.30 -14.87 -6.23
N VAL A 626 -4.46 -15.25 -7.49
CA VAL A 626 -4.96 -16.58 -7.84
C VAL A 626 -4.11 -17.26 -8.91
N LEU A 627 -3.66 -18.46 -8.60
CA LEU A 627 -2.93 -19.35 -9.51
C LEU A 627 -3.81 -20.55 -9.84
N VAL A 628 -4.26 -20.64 -11.11
CA VAL A 628 -5.33 -21.57 -11.50
C VAL A 628 -4.96 -22.38 -12.73
N ASP A 629 -5.33 -23.66 -12.75
CA ASP A 629 -5.25 -24.59 -13.89
C ASP A 629 -3.89 -24.60 -14.61
N SER A 630 -2.82 -24.30 -13.92
CA SER A 630 -1.47 -24.19 -14.48
C SER A 630 -0.62 -25.42 -14.16
N ARG A 631 0.28 -25.77 -15.05
CA ARG A 631 1.01 -27.04 -14.98
C ARG A 631 2.51 -26.84 -15.06
N ASN A 632 3.23 -27.62 -14.28
CA ASN A 632 4.67 -27.70 -14.38
C ASN A 632 5.12 -29.12 -14.76
N TYR A 633 5.87 -29.21 -15.85
CA TYR A 633 6.54 -30.42 -16.32
C TYR A 633 8.05 -30.38 -16.09
N GLY A 634 8.59 -29.19 -15.79
CA GLY A 634 10.01 -28.98 -15.52
C GLY A 634 10.40 -29.34 -14.10
N ASN A 635 11.70 -29.37 -13.83
CA ASN A 635 12.23 -29.58 -12.49
C ASN A 635 12.43 -28.23 -11.79
N ALA A 636 12.06 -28.15 -10.52
CA ALA A 636 12.28 -27.01 -9.63
C ALA A 636 13.35 -27.37 -8.60
N THR A 637 14.43 -26.63 -8.51
CA THR A 637 15.53 -26.85 -7.58
C THR A 637 15.78 -25.59 -6.75
N SER A 638 15.80 -25.74 -5.42
CA SER A 638 16.19 -24.69 -4.49
C SER A 638 17.42 -25.09 -3.68
N ARG A 639 18.27 -24.14 -3.34
CA ARG A 639 19.36 -24.40 -2.40
C ARG A 639 18.91 -24.29 -0.95
N LYS A 640 17.93 -23.47 -0.66
CA LYS A 640 17.40 -23.16 0.67
C LYS A 640 15.90 -23.51 0.76
N ASN A 641 15.14 -22.72 1.47
CA ASN A 641 13.74 -22.98 1.81
C ASN A 641 12.78 -22.70 0.65
N CYS A 642 11.62 -23.32 0.75
CA CYS A 642 10.43 -23.11 -0.06
C CYS A 642 10.61 -23.47 -1.54
N VAL A 643 10.49 -24.75 -1.85
CA VAL A 643 10.40 -25.22 -3.22
C VAL A 643 9.10 -26.00 -3.45
N GLY A 644 8.41 -25.67 -4.53
CA GLY A 644 7.20 -26.37 -4.96
C GLY A 644 7.24 -26.74 -6.45
N ALA A 645 6.68 -27.89 -6.81
CA ALA A 645 6.58 -28.20 -8.22
C ALA A 645 5.66 -27.21 -8.97
N VAL A 646 4.80 -26.45 -8.25
CA VAL A 646 3.98 -25.38 -8.82
C VAL A 646 4.38 -24.03 -8.24
N CYS A 647 4.32 -23.84 -6.93
CA CYS A 647 4.64 -22.56 -6.27
C CYS A 647 5.66 -22.77 -5.15
N GLY A 648 6.66 -21.88 -5.03
CA GLY A 648 7.64 -21.94 -3.94
C GLY A 648 7.02 -21.54 -2.62
N TYR A 649 6.53 -20.31 -2.53
CA TYR A 649 5.93 -19.71 -1.34
C TYR A 649 4.63 -18.98 -1.65
N ALA A 650 3.60 -19.17 -0.86
CA ALA A 650 2.33 -18.44 -0.96
C ALA A 650 2.00 -17.80 0.40
N ASP A 651 2.24 -16.50 0.53
CA ASP A 651 1.91 -15.73 1.73
C ASP A 651 0.41 -15.42 1.81
N LEU A 652 -0.27 -15.38 0.67
CA LEU A 652 -1.71 -15.14 0.52
C LEU A 652 -2.24 -15.77 -0.76
N GLY A 653 -3.55 -15.71 -0.96
CA GLY A 653 -4.18 -16.08 -2.22
C GLY A 653 -4.60 -17.55 -2.31
N VAL A 654 -4.94 -17.98 -3.52
CA VAL A 654 -5.47 -19.32 -3.81
C VAL A 654 -4.72 -19.99 -4.95
N ILE A 655 -4.28 -21.23 -4.72
CA ILE A 655 -3.78 -22.15 -5.74
C ILE A 655 -4.87 -23.20 -6.00
N SER A 656 -5.39 -23.27 -7.21
CA SER A 656 -6.51 -24.18 -7.52
C SER A 656 -6.36 -24.87 -8.88
N GLY A 657 -6.63 -26.17 -8.94
CA GLY A 657 -6.60 -26.92 -10.19
C GLY A 657 -5.22 -27.07 -10.84
N CYS A 658 -4.15 -26.79 -10.08
CA CYS A 658 -2.78 -26.83 -10.61
C CYS A 658 -2.17 -28.24 -10.53
N GLU A 659 -1.22 -28.52 -11.44
CA GLU A 659 -0.64 -29.85 -11.56
C GLU A 659 0.91 -29.79 -11.57
N GLY A 660 1.56 -30.51 -10.65
CA GLY A 660 3.00 -30.68 -10.55
C GLY A 660 3.50 -32.04 -11.05
N TYR A 661 4.27 -32.10 -12.14
CA TYR A 661 4.80 -33.32 -12.76
C TYR A 661 6.31 -33.48 -12.69
N GLY A 662 7.04 -32.37 -12.55
CA GLY A 662 8.50 -32.40 -12.42
C GLY A 662 8.97 -32.83 -11.05
N THR A 663 10.26 -32.62 -10.76
CA THR A 663 10.79 -32.79 -9.40
C THR A 663 10.78 -31.46 -8.66
N ALA A 664 10.58 -31.49 -7.35
CA ALA A 664 10.87 -30.36 -6.47
C ALA A 664 11.94 -30.80 -5.46
N GLU A 665 13.08 -30.12 -5.49
CA GLU A 665 14.24 -30.48 -4.70
C GLU A 665 14.80 -29.25 -3.96
N SER A 666 14.93 -29.35 -2.63
CA SER A 666 15.76 -28.46 -1.85
C SER A 666 17.05 -29.18 -1.43
N THR A 667 18.21 -28.62 -1.78
CA THR A 667 19.48 -29.26 -1.50
C THR A 667 19.91 -29.10 -0.04
N ALA A 668 19.49 -28.05 0.66
CA ALA A 668 19.91 -27.77 2.04
C ALA A 668 18.80 -27.18 2.92
N GLY A 669 17.61 -26.89 2.38
CA GLY A 669 16.55 -26.21 3.08
C GLY A 669 15.35 -27.09 3.43
N ASP A 670 14.32 -26.42 3.91
CA ASP A 670 13.06 -26.97 4.37
C ASP A 670 11.91 -26.51 3.43
N TYR A 671 10.71 -27.05 3.63
CA TYR A 671 9.46 -26.71 2.92
C TYR A 671 9.48 -27.11 1.45
N VAL A 672 9.28 -28.39 1.21
CA VAL A 672 9.21 -28.97 -0.14
C VAL A 672 7.82 -29.50 -0.41
N GLY A 673 7.20 -29.07 -1.51
CA GLY A 673 5.84 -29.49 -1.85
C GLY A 673 5.64 -29.88 -3.30
N GLY A 674 4.74 -30.84 -3.53
CA GLY A 674 4.35 -31.26 -4.88
C GLY A 674 3.47 -30.21 -5.59
N VAL A 675 2.86 -29.32 -4.82
CA VAL A 675 2.19 -28.12 -5.33
C VAL A 675 2.89 -26.88 -4.78
N VAL A 676 2.98 -26.73 -3.45
CA VAL A 676 3.58 -25.54 -2.83
C VAL A 676 4.55 -25.91 -1.72
N GLY A 677 5.70 -25.24 -1.67
CA GLY A 677 6.68 -25.41 -0.59
C GLY A 677 6.07 -25.02 0.76
N GLN A 678 5.64 -23.76 0.89
CA GLN A 678 4.94 -23.24 2.07
C GLN A 678 3.76 -22.38 1.62
N SER A 679 2.59 -22.51 2.30
CA SER A 679 1.40 -21.73 2.01
C SER A 679 0.72 -21.22 3.28
N LYS A 680 0.44 -19.94 3.33
CA LYS A 680 -0.49 -19.29 4.28
C LYS A 680 -1.88 -19.05 3.68
N GLY A 681 -2.01 -19.20 2.36
CA GLY A 681 -3.28 -19.14 1.63
C GLY A 681 -3.92 -20.53 1.48
N SER A 682 -4.79 -20.66 0.47
CA SER A 682 -5.54 -21.90 0.19
C SER A 682 -4.95 -22.67 -1.00
N VAL A 683 -4.83 -24.00 -0.84
CA VAL A 683 -4.46 -24.92 -1.93
C VAL A 683 -5.57 -25.92 -2.11
N ARG A 684 -6.17 -25.97 -3.30
CA ARG A 684 -7.31 -26.84 -3.52
C ARG A 684 -7.37 -27.46 -4.92
N ASN A 685 -8.05 -28.60 -5.02
CA ASN A 685 -8.33 -29.30 -6.27
C ASN A 685 -7.08 -29.53 -7.15
N SER A 686 -5.90 -29.59 -6.54
CA SER A 686 -4.62 -29.65 -7.23
C SER A 686 -4.06 -31.08 -7.22
N PHE A 687 -3.16 -31.35 -8.16
CA PHE A 687 -2.60 -32.68 -8.34
C PHE A 687 -1.07 -32.64 -8.37
N ALA A 688 -0.43 -33.58 -7.70
CA ALA A 688 1.01 -33.76 -7.76
C ALA A 688 1.40 -35.21 -8.09
N LYS A 689 2.23 -35.36 -9.14
CA LYS A 689 2.86 -36.63 -9.52
C LYS A 689 4.34 -36.38 -9.78
N CYS A 690 5.12 -36.31 -8.71
CA CYS A 690 6.50 -35.84 -8.78
C CYS A 690 7.39 -36.49 -7.73
N GLY A 691 8.70 -36.32 -7.86
CA GLY A 691 9.69 -36.62 -6.85
C GLY A 691 9.95 -35.40 -5.97
N LEU A 692 9.97 -35.61 -4.66
CA LEU A 692 10.21 -34.55 -3.66
C LEU A 692 11.42 -34.91 -2.83
N THR A 693 12.39 -33.99 -2.75
CA THR A 693 13.63 -34.17 -1.98
C THR A 693 13.89 -32.96 -1.11
N GLY A 694 14.15 -33.16 0.17
CA GLY A 694 14.45 -32.06 1.09
C GLY A 694 14.78 -32.53 2.49
N ARG A 695 14.89 -31.61 3.44
CA ARG A 695 15.25 -31.90 4.82
C ARG A 695 14.03 -32.11 5.70
N ASN A 696 13.28 -31.05 6.01
CA ASN A 696 12.07 -31.08 6.81
C ASN A 696 10.87 -30.48 6.06
N TYR A 697 9.68 -30.72 6.55
CA TYR A 697 8.42 -30.18 5.98
C TYR A 697 8.29 -30.57 4.50
N ILE A 698 8.14 -31.87 4.26
CA ILE A 698 7.97 -32.41 2.90
C ILE A 698 6.56 -32.92 2.75
N GLY A 699 5.80 -32.40 1.79
CA GLY A 699 4.43 -32.77 1.56
C GLY A 699 4.05 -32.95 0.10
N GLY A 700 3.23 -33.96 -0.18
CA GLY A 700 2.79 -34.23 -1.56
C GLY A 700 2.04 -33.06 -2.19
N VAL A 701 1.31 -32.29 -1.40
CA VAL A 701 0.70 -31.00 -1.82
C VAL A 701 1.52 -29.85 -1.26
N ALA A 702 1.66 -29.76 0.06
CA ALA A 702 2.32 -28.64 0.72
C ALA A 702 3.38 -29.14 1.71
N GLY A 703 4.57 -28.55 1.69
CA GLY A 703 5.55 -28.76 2.75
C GLY A 703 4.99 -28.29 4.09
N TYR A 704 4.46 -27.07 4.11
CA TYR A 704 3.66 -26.49 5.20
C TYR A 704 2.44 -25.80 4.60
N GLY A 705 1.23 -26.06 5.11
CA GLY A 705 0.00 -25.51 4.56
C GLY A 705 -0.95 -24.94 5.59
N MET A 706 -1.67 -23.88 5.24
CA MET A 706 -2.78 -23.33 6.02
C MET A 706 -4.08 -24.09 5.69
N ASN A 707 -4.54 -24.01 4.44
CA ASN A 707 -5.75 -24.69 3.99
C ASN A 707 -5.47 -25.58 2.78
N VAL A 708 -5.68 -26.89 2.91
CA VAL A 708 -5.42 -27.88 1.85
C VAL A 708 -6.64 -28.74 1.63
N SER A 709 -7.29 -28.66 0.47
CA SER A 709 -8.53 -29.41 0.23
C SER A 709 -8.69 -29.94 -1.20
N GLY A 710 -9.32 -31.11 -1.32
CA GLY A 710 -9.65 -31.71 -2.62
C GLY A 710 -8.45 -32.12 -3.47
N CYS A 711 -7.26 -32.17 -2.89
CA CYS A 711 -6.02 -32.44 -3.61
C CYS A 711 -5.71 -33.94 -3.72
N ASN A 712 -4.98 -34.31 -4.76
CA ASN A 712 -4.62 -35.70 -5.01
C ASN A 712 -3.11 -35.83 -5.25
N THR A 713 -2.46 -36.85 -4.67
CA THR A 713 -1.01 -37.03 -4.83
C THR A 713 -0.59 -38.45 -5.19
N LEU A 714 0.42 -38.54 -6.03
CA LEU A 714 1.15 -39.76 -6.37
C LEU A 714 2.64 -39.40 -6.40
N VAL A 715 3.26 -39.28 -5.22
CA VAL A 715 4.59 -38.70 -5.06
C VAL A 715 5.59 -39.70 -4.49
N ASN A 716 6.87 -39.48 -4.83
CA ASN A 716 8.00 -40.12 -4.18
C ASN A 716 8.64 -39.15 -3.20
N LEU A 717 8.65 -39.48 -1.92
CA LEU A 717 9.20 -38.64 -0.87
C LEU A 717 10.61 -39.13 -0.50
N ASN A 718 11.56 -38.19 -0.50
CA ASN A 718 12.92 -38.42 -0.06
C ASN A 718 13.30 -37.35 0.97
N GLY A 719 12.95 -37.60 2.22
CA GLY A 719 13.21 -36.71 3.35
C GLY A 719 13.94 -37.41 4.47
N SER A 720 14.84 -36.73 5.12
CA SER A 720 15.64 -37.26 6.22
C SER A 720 15.26 -36.69 7.60
N GLY A 721 14.32 -35.75 7.64
CA GLY A 721 13.96 -34.98 8.83
C GLY A 721 12.52 -35.21 9.31
N ASN A 722 11.95 -34.22 9.98
CA ASN A 722 10.62 -34.23 10.57
C ASN A 722 9.56 -33.66 9.61
N CYS A 723 8.29 -33.89 9.93
CA CYS A 723 7.15 -33.35 9.19
C CYS A 723 7.14 -33.79 7.71
N VAL A 724 7.01 -35.11 7.49
CA VAL A 724 6.91 -35.72 6.15
C VAL A 724 5.55 -36.38 5.98
N GLY A 725 4.86 -36.03 4.89
CA GLY A 725 3.54 -36.57 4.59
C GLY A 725 3.20 -36.54 3.09
N THR A 726 2.39 -37.49 2.64
CA THR A 726 2.00 -37.60 1.23
C THR A 726 1.00 -36.54 0.77
N ILE A 727 0.38 -35.83 1.70
CA ILE A 727 -0.44 -34.63 1.45
C ILE A 727 0.29 -33.39 1.97
N ALA A 728 0.62 -33.35 3.26
CA ALA A 728 1.33 -32.21 3.83
C ALA A 728 2.39 -32.67 4.83
N GLY A 729 3.52 -31.99 4.88
CA GLY A 729 4.49 -32.13 5.95
C GLY A 729 3.86 -31.70 7.27
N GLU A 730 3.25 -30.53 7.31
CA GLU A 730 2.47 -30.01 8.42
C GLU A 730 1.31 -29.14 7.94
N ILE A 731 0.21 -29.14 8.67
CA ILE A 731 -0.89 -28.17 8.51
C ILE A 731 -0.87 -27.24 9.72
N ASP A 732 -0.95 -25.93 9.47
CA ASP A 732 -0.99 -24.92 10.52
C ASP A 732 -2.07 -25.25 11.56
N LYS A 733 -1.81 -24.94 12.84
CA LYS A 733 -2.75 -25.19 13.95
C LYS A 733 -4.11 -24.52 13.75
N ASP A 734 -4.16 -23.39 13.08
CA ASP A 734 -5.36 -22.61 12.75
C ASP A 734 -5.90 -22.94 11.35
N GLY A 735 -5.22 -23.84 10.65
CA GLY A 735 -5.53 -24.26 9.30
C GLY A 735 -6.48 -25.44 9.19
N SER A 736 -6.74 -25.87 7.97
CA SER A 736 -7.65 -26.98 7.66
C SER A 736 -7.12 -27.92 6.59
N ALA A 737 -7.49 -29.20 6.69
CA ALA A 737 -7.30 -30.20 5.63
C ALA A 737 -8.60 -30.97 5.42
N ALA A 738 -9.03 -31.16 4.16
CA ALA A 738 -10.25 -31.88 3.82
C ALA A 738 -10.18 -32.55 2.44
N ASP A 739 -10.75 -33.73 2.31
CA ASP A 739 -10.96 -34.44 1.04
C ASP A 739 -9.70 -34.63 0.18
N ASN A 740 -8.54 -34.78 0.82
CA ASN A 740 -7.29 -35.04 0.13
C ASN A 740 -7.00 -36.55 0.06
N TYR A 741 -6.50 -37.01 -1.07
CA TYR A 741 -6.27 -38.41 -1.33
C TYR A 741 -4.86 -38.67 -1.87
N PHE A 742 -4.30 -39.81 -1.44
CA PHE A 742 -2.95 -40.18 -1.88
C PHE A 742 -2.79 -41.68 -2.14
N VAL A 743 -1.80 -42.01 -2.91
CA VAL A 743 -1.29 -43.37 -3.11
C VAL A 743 0.15 -43.41 -2.66
N HIS A 744 0.44 -44.17 -1.60
CA HIS A 744 1.81 -44.41 -1.16
C HIS A 744 1.89 -45.71 -0.37
N GLU A 745 3.01 -46.45 -0.48
CA GLU A 745 3.15 -47.77 0.13
C GLU A 745 3.51 -47.70 1.61
N THR A 746 4.27 -46.71 2.05
CA THR A 746 4.87 -46.66 3.38
C THR A 746 4.57 -45.36 4.15
N GLU A 747 4.33 -44.26 3.47
CA GLU A 747 4.15 -42.97 4.10
C GLU A 747 2.65 -42.64 4.29
N ALA A 748 2.35 -41.88 5.33
CA ALA A 748 1.01 -41.44 5.66
C ALA A 748 0.72 -40.01 5.20
N GLY A 749 -0.50 -39.53 5.43
CA GLY A 749 -1.00 -38.30 4.79
C GLY A 749 -0.38 -36.98 5.30
N ILE A 750 -0.37 -36.74 6.62
CA ILE A 750 0.10 -35.49 7.22
C ILE A 750 1.01 -35.87 8.40
N ASP A 751 2.24 -35.40 8.40
CA ASP A 751 3.26 -35.67 9.41
C ASP A 751 3.28 -37.16 9.88
N GLY A 752 3.33 -38.06 8.91
CA GLY A 752 3.32 -39.48 9.19
C GLY A 752 1.98 -40.06 9.66
N ILE A 753 0.87 -39.32 9.69
CA ILE A 753 -0.45 -39.74 10.14
C ILE A 753 -1.48 -39.60 9.01
N SER A 754 -2.34 -40.62 8.85
CA SER A 754 -3.48 -40.53 7.93
C SER A 754 -4.76 -40.23 8.70
N TYR A 755 -5.53 -39.26 8.20
CA TYR A 755 -6.76 -38.78 8.83
C TYR A 755 -7.96 -38.99 7.92
N ALA A 756 -8.98 -39.70 8.39
CA ALA A 756 -10.25 -39.85 7.68
C ALA A 756 -10.89 -38.46 7.39
N GLY A 757 -11.29 -38.24 6.16
CA GLY A 757 -11.85 -36.96 5.68
C GLY A 757 -10.85 -35.83 5.52
N LYS A 758 -9.58 -36.02 5.86
CA LYS A 758 -8.55 -35.00 5.74
C LYS A 758 -7.44 -35.40 4.76
N ALA A 759 -6.86 -36.56 4.95
CA ALA A 759 -5.81 -37.13 4.11
C ALA A 759 -5.95 -38.67 4.12
N GLU A 760 -6.52 -39.20 3.05
CA GLU A 760 -6.85 -40.62 2.98
C GLU A 760 -5.99 -41.38 1.96
N GLY A 761 -5.35 -42.45 2.40
CA GLY A 761 -4.64 -43.39 1.54
C GLY A 761 -5.59 -44.27 0.77
N MET A 762 -5.33 -44.54 -0.51
CA MET A 762 -6.11 -45.48 -1.30
C MET A 762 -5.24 -46.31 -2.25
N SER A 763 -5.81 -47.39 -2.76
CA SER A 763 -5.09 -48.16 -3.78
C SER A 763 -4.96 -47.41 -5.09
N TYR A 764 -3.93 -47.74 -5.88
CA TYR A 764 -3.71 -47.12 -7.19
C TYR A 764 -4.92 -47.30 -8.12
N GLU A 765 -5.58 -48.48 -8.10
CA GLU A 765 -6.77 -48.75 -8.90
C GLU A 765 -7.94 -47.83 -8.50
N ALA A 766 -8.15 -47.63 -7.20
CA ALA A 766 -9.19 -46.73 -6.69
C ALA A 766 -8.88 -45.28 -7.04
N PHE A 767 -7.62 -44.89 -6.98
CA PHE A 767 -7.15 -43.55 -7.34
C PHE A 767 -7.37 -43.23 -8.84
N MET A 768 -7.05 -44.20 -9.71
CA MET A 768 -7.23 -44.04 -11.16
C MET A 768 -8.71 -44.06 -11.60
N ALA A 769 -9.61 -44.49 -10.75
CA ALA A 769 -11.06 -44.50 -10.99
C ALA A 769 -11.77 -43.22 -10.59
N ARG A 770 -11.09 -42.31 -9.91
CA ARG A 770 -11.58 -40.98 -9.54
C ARG A 770 -11.35 -39.96 -10.67
#